data_46d9c6f7fc92bcefcfcf714741df1000
#
_entry.id   46d9c6f7fc92bcefcfcf714741df1000
#
_cell.length_a   1.000
_cell.length_b   1.000
_cell.length_c   1.000
_cell.angle_alpha   90.00
_cell.angle_beta   90.00
_cell.angle_gamma   90.00
#
_symmetry.space_group_name_H-M   'P 1'
#
loop_
_entity.id
_entity.type
_entity.pdbx_description
1 polymer ?
#
loop_
_entity_poly.entity_id
_entity_poly.type
_entity_poly.pdbx_seq_one_letter_code
_entity_poly.pdbx_strand_id
1 'polypeptide(L)'
;MVNDKIVIHGAREHNLKDINLSIPKDKLVVITGLSGSGKSSLAFDTLYAEGRRRYVESLSSYARQFLGQMDKADVDSIDGLNPAISIDQKTTSHNPRSTVGTVTEINDYLRLLWARVGHPICPNDGTLIERQSVDQMVDRVMDLPERSRIQILAPVIRAKRGEHKEVFKRIQRAGYVRVIVDGEMHEITDDFDLDKNKRHSIDIVVDRLIVKENIRSRLFDSVEAALRLADGYMDVDVIKGERINFSEYYACPVCGFTVGEMEPRLFSFNAPFGACPDCDGLGMKLSVDEDLVIPDKDKTLAEGALAPWSNSKYYTAMLEQACKALKIPLDKPYKKLTKRQKDLILNGSKGKKIKFHLEGDFGVNDTVQEFEGILNNISRRYHHPMSKFMRDVMGKYMTELTCSTCHGKRLNEKALAVKVNGKDIAEASDLSISKSLKFFNSVQLSEQEKMIAKPILKEVRDRLTFLKNVGLDYLTLSRSAGTLSGGEAQRIRLATQIGSNLSGVMYILDEPSIGLHQRDNDRLISSLKKMRDLGNSLIVVEHDDETMKQADYLVDMGPGAGAYGGKVMAAGTPEEVMKNPKSLTGQYLSGKKIVPVPLKRRKGNGKKITVTGAAENNLKDISVDFPLGKFIVVTGVSGSGKSTLVNLILKRALAQKLNNNSAKPGKYKSIKGYKNIEKIIDIDQSPIGRTPRSNPATYTSVFDDIRALFAQTNEAKMRGYTKARFSFNVKGGRCEACHGDGIIKIEMNFLPDVYVPCEVCHGTRYNSETLEVTYREKNISQVLNMTINEACKFFENIPKIHRKLQTIVDVGLGYVKLGQSATTLSGGEAQRMKLASELQKLSTGNNFYILDEPTTGLHTDDIKRLLEVLQRLVDEGNTVLIIEHNLDVIKNADWLIDLGPEGGDGGGQVVATGTPEEVAEVKESYTGQYLKPVLERDTKLTKKLMNSKDDQE
;
A
#
# COMPACT_ATOMS: atom_id res chain seq x y z
N MET A 1 -35.20 -3.81 31.71
CA MET A 1 -34.46 -5.05 31.49
C MET A 1 -33.36 -4.68 30.47
N VAL A 2 -32.10 -4.79 30.84
CA VAL A 2 -30.99 -4.61 29.88
C VAL A 2 -31.11 -5.74 28.85
N ASN A 3 -31.22 -5.41 27.59
CA ASN A 3 -31.40 -6.40 26.52
C ASN A 3 -30.01 -7.03 26.23
N ASP A 4 -29.72 -8.18 26.86
CA ASP A 4 -28.40 -8.85 26.78
C ASP A 4 -28.15 -9.54 25.42
N LYS A 5 -29.08 -9.35 24.46
CA LYS A 5 -29.00 -9.98 23.13
C LYS A 5 -29.33 -8.98 22.04
N ILE A 6 -28.76 -9.21 20.88
CA ILE A 6 -29.16 -8.60 19.61
C ILE A 6 -30.12 -9.62 18.95
N VAL A 7 -31.36 -9.21 18.68
CA VAL A 7 -32.37 -10.09 18.08
C VAL A 7 -32.71 -9.58 16.69
N ILE A 8 -32.49 -10.42 15.70
CA ILE A 8 -32.75 -10.15 14.29
C ILE A 8 -34.03 -10.88 13.90
N HIS A 9 -34.97 -10.17 13.26
CA HIS A 9 -36.20 -10.72 12.73
C HIS A 9 -36.30 -10.46 11.22
N GLY A 10 -36.41 -11.54 10.44
CA GLY A 10 -36.75 -11.47 9.03
C GLY A 10 -35.67 -10.83 8.15
N ALA A 11 -34.38 -11.15 8.33
CA ALA A 11 -33.30 -10.61 7.47
C ALA A 11 -33.32 -11.30 6.09
N ARG A 12 -33.45 -10.48 5.02
CA ARG A 12 -33.58 -10.91 3.62
C ARG A 12 -32.58 -10.25 2.66
N GLU A 13 -31.56 -9.55 3.20
CA GLU A 13 -30.58 -8.85 2.37
C GLU A 13 -29.84 -9.82 1.45
N HIS A 14 -29.72 -9.48 0.17
CA HIS A 14 -29.07 -10.28 -0.88
C HIS A 14 -29.59 -11.73 -0.99
N ASN A 15 -28.80 -12.70 -0.49
CA ASN A 15 -29.15 -14.13 -0.54
C ASN A 15 -29.70 -14.67 0.78
N LEU A 16 -29.90 -13.85 1.80
CA LEU A 16 -30.45 -14.26 3.08
C LEU A 16 -31.93 -14.70 2.94
N LYS A 17 -32.30 -15.77 3.65
CA LYS A 17 -33.61 -16.39 3.55
C LYS A 17 -34.39 -16.24 4.85
N ASP A 18 -34.90 -15.04 5.10
CA ASP A 18 -35.79 -14.72 6.24
C ASP A 18 -35.18 -15.18 7.57
N ILE A 19 -33.95 -14.68 7.85
CA ILE A 19 -33.20 -15.13 9.02
C ILE A 19 -33.75 -14.50 10.29
N ASN A 20 -34.06 -15.41 11.25
CA ASN A 20 -34.34 -15.06 12.63
C ASN A 20 -33.23 -15.59 13.52
N LEU A 21 -32.49 -14.67 14.20
CA LEU A 21 -31.29 -15.01 14.95
C LEU A 21 -31.17 -14.15 16.23
N SER A 22 -30.75 -14.78 17.32
CA SER A 22 -30.45 -14.10 18.57
C SER A 22 -28.96 -14.26 18.89
N ILE A 23 -28.23 -13.13 18.99
CA ILE A 23 -26.82 -13.06 19.23
C ILE A 23 -26.55 -12.46 20.62
N PRO A 24 -25.72 -13.06 21.49
CA PRO A 24 -25.39 -12.49 22.79
C PRO A 24 -24.55 -11.22 22.64
N LYS A 25 -24.80 -10.19 23.48
CA LYS A 25 -23.97 -8.98 23.59
C LYS A 25 -22.70 -9.22 24.41
N ASP A 26 -21.75 -8.30 24.28
CA ASP A 26 -20.50 -8.28 25.03
C ASP A 26 -19.75 -9.63 24.95
N LYS A 27 -19.80 -10.22 23.76
CA LYS A 27 -19.19 -11.51 23.42
C LYS A 27 -18.41 -11.41 22.12
N LEU A 28 -17.45 -12.32 21.96
CA LEU A 28 -16.77 -12.58 20.70
C LEU A 28 -17.61 -13.58 19.90
N VAL A 29 -18.34 -13.07 18.92
CA VAL A 29 -19.21 -13.84 18.04
C VAL A 29 -18.54 -14.02 16.69
N VAL A 30 -18.41 -15.28 16.24
CA VAL A 30 -17.85 -15.56 14.91
C VAL A 30 -18.96 -16.03 13.97
N ILE A 31 -19.08 -15.38 12.81
CA ILE A 31 -19.96 -15.77 11.72
C ILE A 31 -19.11 -16.50 10.67
N THR A 32 -19.40 -17.75 10.41
CA THR A 32 -18.63 -18.63 9.52
C THR A 32 -19.52 -19.34 8.50
N GLY A 33 -18.93 -20.16 7.64
CA GLY A 33 -19.62 -20.94 6.59
C GLY A 33 -18.96 -20.83 5.23
N LEU A 34 -19.48 -21.54 4.22
CA LEU A 34 -18.95 -21.56 2.87
C LEU A 34 -18.84 -20.17 2.23
N SER A 35 -17.91 -20.00 1.27
CA SER A 35 -17.84 -18.77 0.47
C SER A 35 -19.15 -18.54 -0.26
N GLY A 36 -19.70 -17.29 -0.20
CA GLY A 36 -21.02 -16.97 -0.77
C GLY A 36 -22.22 -17.48 0.00
N SER A 37 -22.08 -17.97 1.24
CA SER A 37 -23.20 -18.43 2.08
C SER A 37 -24.05 -17.32 2.71
N GLY A 38 -23.65 -16.04 2.60
CA GLY A 38 -24.37 -14.90 3.14
C GLY A 38 -23.80 -14.32 4.44
N LYS A 39 -22.58 -14.69 4.83
CA LYS A 39 -21.89 -14.18 6.04
C LYS A 39 -21.78 -12.66 6.05
N SER A 40 -21.20 -12.11 4.99
CA SER A 40 -21.00 -10.65 4.84
C SER A 40 -22.34 -9.93 4.73
N SER A 41 -23.35 -10.51 4.05
CA SER A 41 -24.69 -9.94 3.98
C SER A 41 -25.34 -9.84 5.37
N LEU A 42 -25.14 -10.81 6.25
CA LEU A 42 -25.62 -10.76 7.63
C LEU A 42 -24.83 -9.76 8.48
N ALA A 43 -23.48 -9.82 8.43
CA ALA A 43 -22.61 -9.01 9.28
C ALA A 43 -22.57 -7.53 8.85
N PHE A 44 -22.30 -7.27 7.56
CA PHE A 44 -22.08 -5.91 7.06
C PHE A 44 -23.33 -5.27 6.48
N ASP A 45 -24.01 -5.95 5.55
CA ASP A 45 -25.14 -5.36 4.84
C ASP A 45 -26.43 -5.32 5.70
N THR A 46 -26.52 -6.13 6.77
CA THR A 46 -27.66 -6.13 7.71
C THR A 46 -27.27 -5.47 9.06
N LEU A 47 -26.41 -6.10 9.88
CA LEU A 47 -26.13 -5.65 11.24
C LEU A 47 -25.39 -4.31 11.28
N TYR A 48 -24.29 -4.17 10.51
CA TYR A 48 -23.54 -2.93 10.46
C TYR A 48 -24.33 -1.80 9.81
N ALA A 49 -24.96 -2.07 8.67
CA ALA A 49 -25.73 -1.08 7.93
C ALA A 49 -26.84 -0.48 8.80
N GLU A 50 -27.64 -1.31 9.50
CA GLU A 50 -28.71 -0.87 10.38
C GLU A 50 -28.18 -0.17 11.64
N GLY A 51 -27.11 -0.68 12.26
CA GLY A 51 -26.48 -0.03 13.42
C GLY A 51 -25.92 1.36 13.08
N ARG A 52 -25.27 1.50 11.93
CA ARG A 52 -24.77 2.78 11.41
C ARG A 52 -25.92 3.72 11.07
N ARG A 53 -26.97 3.23 10.38
CA ARG A 53 -28.16 4.02 10.03
C ARG A 53 -28.81 4.64 11.26
N ARG A 54 -29.08 3.84 12.30
CA ARG A 54 -29.67 4.32 13.56
C ARG A 54 -28.80 5.34 14.28
N TYR A 55 -27.47 5.14 14.27
CA TYR A 55 -26.53 6.10 14.83
C TYR A 55 -26.61 7.44 14.08
N VAL A 56 -26.55 7.42 12.75
CA VAL A 56 -26.65 8.63 11.91
C VAL A 56 -28.00 9.34 12.10
N GLU A 57 -29.10 8.60 12.20
CA GLU A 57 -30.42 9.14 12.48
C GLU A 57 -30.54 9.83 13.84
N SER A 58 -29.76 9.41 14.82
CA SER A 58 -29.69 10.06 16.14
C SER A 58 -28.94 11.40 16.14
N LEU A 59 -28.18 11.71 15.09
CA LEU A 59 -27.44 12.96 14.95
C LEU A 59 -28.33 14.12 14.52
N SER A 60 -27.82 15.36 14.68
CA SER A 60 -28.56 16.56 14.26
C SER A 60 -28.82 16.55 12.75
N SER A 61 -29.88 17.27 12.32
CA SER A 61 -30.24 17.40 10.91
C SER A 61 -29.11 17.97 10.06
N TYR A 62 -28.30 18.86 10.62
CA TYR A 62 -27.11 19.41 9.98
C TYR A 62 -26.04 18.34 9.73
N ALA A 63 -25.71 17.51 10.73
CA ALA A 63 -24.75 16.42 10.58
C ALA A 63 -25.22 15.36 9.57
N ARG A 64 -26.53 15.07 9.53
CA ARG A 64 -27.12 14.13 8.56
C ARG A 64 -26.99 14.58 7.11
N GLN A 65 -27.02 15.89 6.81
CA GLN A 65 -26.80 16.42 5.46
C GLN A 65 -25.42 16.08 4.89
N PHE A 66 -24.39 16.01 5.75
CA PHE A 66 -23.04 15.64 5.33
C PHE A 66 -22.81 14.13 5.22
N LEU A 67 -23.54 13.33 5.99
CA LEU A 67 -23.35 11.88 6.04
C LEU A 67 -24.20 11.11 5.00
N GLY A 68 -25.12 11.80 4.34
CA GLY A 68 -26.03 11.23 3.35
C GLY A 68 -27.16 10.39 3.97
N GLN A 69 -28.20 10.16 3.17
CA GLN A 69 -29.28 9.21 3.51
C GLN A 69 -28.78 7.79 3.28
N MET A 70 -28.98 6.90 4.24
CA MET A 70 -28.63 5.48 4.16
C MET A 70 -29.87 4.67 3.88
N ASP A 71 -29.77 3.72 2.95
CA ASP A 71 -30.83 2.77 2.67
C ASP A 71 -31.07 1.89 3.91
N LYS A 72 -32.32 1.57 4.17
CA LYS A 72 -32.69 0.61 5.21
C LYS A 72 -32.38 -0.80 4.72
N ALA A 73 -31.70 -1.60 5.54
CA ALA A 73 -31.49 -3.00 5.22
C ALA A 73 -32.83 -3.75 5.11
N ASP A 74 -32.88 -4.75 4.23
CA ASP A 74 -34.08 -5.61 4.08
C ASP A 74 -34.21 -6.57 5.28
N VAL A 75 -34.79 -6.03 6.35
CA VAL A 75 -35.01 -6.71 7.63
C VAL A 75 -36.28 -6.17 8.28
N ASP A 76 -37.07 -7.06 8.91
CA ASP A 76 -38.28 -6.63 9.59
C ASP A 76 -37.96 -5.76 10.82
N SER A 77 -37.12 -6.26 11.73
CA SER A 77 -36.59 -5.50 12.88
C SER A 77 -35.28 -6.09 13.39
N ILE A 78 -34.52 -5.24 14.06
CA ILE A 78 -33.36 -5.67 14.87
C ILE A 78 -33.44 -4.96 16.22
N ASP A 79 -33.52 -5.73 17.29
CA ASP A 79 -33.57 -5.21 18.65
C ASP A 79 -32.19 -5.31 19.31
N GLY A 80 -31.90 -4.38 20.20
CA GLY A 80 -30.69 -4.41 21.02
C GLY A 80 -29.39 -3.98 20.30
N LEU A 81 -29.42 -3.33 19.12
CA LEU A 81 -28.23 -2.85 18.46
C LEU A 81 -27.52 -1.76 19.25
N ASN A 82 -26.20 -1.87 19.32
CA ASN A 82 -25.29 -0.82 19.79
C ASN A 82 -24.77 -0.01 18.59
N PRO A 83 -24.17 1.20 18.81
CA PRO A 83 -23.41 1.90 17.78
C PRO A 83 -22.39 0.96 17.12
N ALA A 84 -22.37 0.91 15.78
CA ALA A 84 -21.57 -0.06 15.03
C ALA A 84 -20.37 0.59 14.35
N ILE A 85 -19.20 -0.06 14.45
CA ILE A 85 -17.95 0.30 13.74
C ILE A 85 -17.51 -0.90 12.91
N SER A 86 -17.29 -0.69 11.60
CA SER A 86 -16.73 -1.74 10.75
C SER A 86 -15.23 -1.57 10.55
N ILE A 87 -14.53 -2.70 10.52
CA ILE A 87 -13.11 -2.81 10.20
C ILE A 87 -12.99 -3.80 9.03
N ASP A 88 -13.15 -3.27 7.81
CA ASP A 88 -13.10 -4.02 6.57
C ASP A 88 -11.70 -4.05 5.93
N GLN A 89 -11.52 -4.93 4.96
CA GLN A 89 -10.25 -5.13 4.27
C GLN A 89 -10.03 -4.15 3.09
N LYS A 90 -11.10 -3.52 2.57
CA LYS A 90 -11.15 -2.95 1.21
C LYS A 90 -10.39 -1.64 0.96
N THR A 91 -9.80 -0.97 1.95
CA THR A 91 -9.24 0.37 1.72
C THR A 91 -7.79 0.50 2.16
N THR A 92 -6.85 0.14 1.28
CA THR A 92 -5.50 0.71 1.33
C THR A 92 -5.55 2.13 0.77
N SER A 93 -5.10 3.10 1.56
CA SER A 93 -4.96 4.48 1.07
C SER A 93 -3.92 4.52 -0.03
N HIS A 94 -4.30 4.95 -1.23
CA HIS A 94 -3.36 5.20 -2.33
C HIS A 94 -2.68 6.57 -2.25
N ASN A 95 -2.90 7.32 -1.17
CA ASN A 95 -2.24 8.60 -0.97
C ASN A 95 -0.76 8.38 -0.60
N PRO A 96 0.21 8.82 -1.42
CA PRO A 96 1.64 8.61 -1.16
C PRO A 96 2.15 9.36 0.08
N ARG A 97 1.38 10.30 0.61
CA ARG A 97 1.70 11.04 1.84
C ARG A 97 1.24 10.31 3.11
N SER A 98 0.37 9.31 3.00
CA SER A 98 -0.07 8.53 4.15
C SER A 98 1.01 7.54 4.57
N THR A 99 1.35 7.53 5.86
CA THR A 99 2.28 6.57 6.49
C THR A 99 1.61 5.85 7.64
N VAL A 100 2.21 4.76 8.12
CA VAL A 100 1.74 4.07 9.33
C VAL A 100 1.60 5.07 10.49
N GLY A 101 2.61 5.94 10.69
CA GLY A 101 2.58 6.96 11.76
C GLY A 101 1.44 7.96 11.63
N THR A 102 1.06 8.36 10.40
CA THR A 102 -0.06 9.30 10.20
C THR A 102 -1.43 8.62 10.33
N VAL A 103 -1.57 7.38 9.88
CA VAL A 103 -2.83 6.62 9.99
C VAL A 103 -3.13 6.25 11.45
N THR A 104 -2.10 5.99 12.25
CA THR A 104 -2.22 5.69 13.68
C THR A 104 -2.25 6.92 14.58
N GLU A 105 -2.16 8.13 14.01
CA GLU A 105 -2.04 9.42 14.69
C GLU A 105 -0.79 9.54 15.59
N ILE A 106 0.09 8.52 15.63
CA ILE A 106 1.33 8.57 16.42
C ILE A 106 2.20 9.74 15.98
N ASN A 107 2.23 10.03 14.66
CA ASN A 107 3.02 11.12 14.11
C ASN A 107 2.65 12.50 14.70
N ASP A 108 1.39 12.73 15.07
CA ASP A 108 0.95 13.99 15.65
C ASP A 108 1.51 14.16 17.08
N TYR A 109 1.56 13.09 17.86
CA TYR A 109 2.22 13.08 19.17
C TYR A 109 3.74 13.23 19.04
N LEU A 110 4.38 12.61 18.03
CA LEU A 110 5.81 12.78 17.80
C LEU A 110 6.15 14.23 17.44
N ARG A 111 5.38 14.85 16.55
CA ARG A 111 5.54 16.26 16.19
C ARG A 111 5.44 17.17 17.43
N LEU A 112 4.48 16.89 18.31
CA LEU A 112 4.33 17.64 19.55
C LEU A 112 5.52 17.39 20.49
N LEU A 113 6.00 16.16 20.61
CA LEU A 113 7.15 15.79 21.43
C LEU A 113 8.42 16.54 20.98
N TRP A 114 8.76 16.45 19.69
CA TRP A 114 9.95 17.13 19.14
C TRP A 114 9.86 18.65 19.25
N ALA A 115 8.66 19.22 19.11
CA ALA A 115 8.45 20.65 19.27
C ALA A 115 8.62 21.14 20.72
N ARG A 116 8.39 20.28 21.73
CA ARG A 116 8.37 20.70 23.15
C ARG A 116 9.61 20.33 23.94
N VAL A 117 10.23 19.19 23.63
CA VAL A 117 11.41 18.66 24.34
C VAL A 117 12.60 18.35 23.41
N GLY A 118 12.52 18.77 22.16
CA GLY A 118 13.60 18.56 21.19
C GLY A 118 14.71 19.60 21.36
N HIS A 119 15.95 19.17 21.21
CA HIS A 119 17.16 20.00 21.22
C HIS A 119 17.69 20.16 19.82
N PRO A 120 17.72 21.38 19.27
CA PRO A 120 18.32 21.61 17.95
C PRO A 120 19.84 21.49 18.03
N ILE A 121 20.40 20.73 17.09
CA ILE A 121 21.85 20.55 16.93
C ILE A 121 22.23 21.04 15.53
N CYS A 122 23.24 21.88 15.44
CA CYS A 122 23.71 22.42 14.17
C CYS A 122 24.18 21.29 13.23
N PRO A 123 23.65 21.18 12.01
CA PRO A 123 24.07 20.14 11.09
C PRO A 123 25.50 20.33 10.56
N ASN A 124 26.04 21.56 10.60
CA ASN A 124 27.34 21.89 10.05
C ASN A 124 28.49 21.62 11.01
N ASP A 125 28.31 21.86 12.29
CA ASP A 125 29.38 21.84 13.31
C ASP A 125 29.06 21.02 14.57
N GLY A 126 27.81 20.51 14.70
CA GLY A 126 27.36 19.72 15.86
C GLY A 126 27.11 20.51 17.13
N THR A 127 27.14 21.84 17.10
CA THR A 127 26.87 22.68 18.25
C THR A 127 25.42 22.60 18.70
N LEU A 128 25.15 22.48 20.00
CA LEU A 128 23.83 22.61 20.57
C LEU A 128 23.33 24.06 20.39
N ILE A 129 22.16 24.22 19.82
CA ILE A 129 21.56 25.53 19.54
C ILE A 129 20.55 25.82 20.64
N GLU A 130 20.80 26.90 21.40
CA GLU A 130 19.91 27.34 22.46
C GLU A 130 19.29 28.69 22.12
N ARG A 131 18.15 29.00 22.72
CA ARG A 131 17.58 30.34 22.72
C ARG A 131 18.44 31.21 23.63
N GLN A 132 18.85 32.37 23.15
CA GLN A 132 19.56 33.34 23.96
C GLN A 132 18.56 34.33 24.56
N SER A 133 18.56 34.47 25.89
CA SER A 133 17.83 35.54 26.52
C SER A 133 18.59 36.88 26.35
N VAL A 134 17.88 38.00 26.49
CA VAL A 134 18.51 39.33 26.41
C VAL A 134 19.65 39.43 27.41
N ASP A 135 19.50 38.92 28.63
CA ASP A 135 20.55 38.92 29.67
C ASP A 135 21.78 38.12 29.22
N GLN A 136 21.61 36.95 28.64
CA GLN A 136 22.71 36.13 28.13
C GLN A 136 23.43 36.81 26.93
N MET A 137 22.69 37.50 26.06
CA MET A 137 23.29 38.31 25.00
C MET A 137 24.11 39.44 25.54
N VAL A 138 23.57 40.16 26.54
CA VAL A 138 24.26 41.24 27.21
C VAL A 138 25.53 40.74 27.93
N ASP A 139 25.44 39.63 28.68
CA ASP A 139 26.61 39.04 29.37
C ASP A 139 27.70 38.68 28.39
N ARG A 140 27.35 38.04 27.24
CA ARG A 140 28.33 37.67 26.19
C ARG A 140 28.98 38.89 25.52
N VAL A 141 28.28 40.02 25.41
CA VAL A 141 28.85 41.27 24.90
C VAL A 141 29.72 41.92 25.97
N MET A 142 29.36 41.80 27.26
CA MET A 142 30.16 42.31 28.39
C MET A 142 31.47 41.52 28.57
N ASP A 143 31.52 40.24 28.17
CA ASP A 143 32.74 39.40 28.22
C ASP A 143 33.80 39.80 27.17
N LEU A 144 33.46 40.68 26.21
CA LEU A 144 34.41 41.21 25.27
C LEU A 144 35.53 42.02 25.99
N PRO A 145 36.77 42.12 25.42
CA PRO A 145 37.84 42.86 26.03
C PRO A 145 37.43 44.28 26.38
N GLU A 146 37.85 44.75 27.57
CA GLU A 146 37.54 46.09 28.05
C GLU A 146 38.02 47.15 27.04
N ARG A 147 37.26 48.22 26.86
CA ARG A 147 37.42 49.28 25.86
C ARG A 147 37.23 48.87 24.37
N SER A 148 36.68 47.65 24.09
CA SER A 148 36.24 47.30 22.74
C SER A 148 35.18 48.28 22.27
N ARG A 149 35.31 48.76 21.03
CA ARG A 149 34.29 49.60 20.38
C ARG A 149 33.31 48.70 19.62
N ILE A 150 32.03 48.73 19.96
CA ILE A 150 31.00 47.89 19.38
C ILE A 150 29.90 48.75 18.76
N GLN A 151 29.24 48.19 17.78
CA GLN A 151 27.99 48.71 17.20
C GLN A 151 26.91 47.65 17.36
N ILE A 152 25.75 48.03 17.93
CA ILE A 152 24.57 47.17 18.01
C ILE A 152 23.76 47.39 16.74
N LEU A 153 23.55 46.31 16.01
CA LEU A 153 22.91 46.31 14.69
C LEU A 153 21.59 45.54 14.73
N ALA A 154 20.57 46.07 14.06
CA ALA A 154 19.31 45.40 13.82
C ALA A 154 19.20 45.01 12.32
N PRO A 155 19.40 43.75 11.95
CA PRO A 155 19.40 43.28 10.57
C PRO A 155 17.96 43.11 10.05
N VAL A 156 17.39 44.21 9.49
CA VAL A 156 15.99 44.27 9.03
C VAL A 156 15.77 43.62 7.64
N ILE A 157 16.80 43.56 6.82
CA ILE A 157 16.78 42.85 5.52
C ILE A 157 18.07 41.97 5.45
N ARG A 158 17.86 40.66 5.21
CA ARG A 158 18.93 39.67 5.10
C ARG A 158 18.90 39.03 3.72
N ALA A 159 19.80 39.38 2.83
CA ALA A 159 19.97 38.80 1.50
C ALA A 159 18.66 38.67 0.67
N LYS A 160 17.76 39.68 0.73
CA LYS A 160 16.51 39.72 -0.03
C LYS A 160 16.62 40.57 -1.27
N ARG A 161 15.99 40.15 -2.37
CA ARG A 161 15.87 40.95 -3.60
C ARG A 161 14.83 42.05 -3.40
N GLY A 162 15.11 43.22 -3.99
CA GLY A 162 14.16 44.32 -3.98
C GLY A 162 14.87 45.68 -3.77
N GLU A 163 14.18 46.77 -4.08
CA GLU A 163 14.66 48.15 -3.88
C GLU A 163 14.51 48.62 -2.42
N HIS A 164 13.73 47.97 -1.62
CA HIS A 164 13.48 48.19 -0.17
C HIS A 164 13.19 49.66 0.25
N LYS A 165 12.65 50.47 -0.63
CA LYS A 165 12.38 51.92 -0.38
C LYS A 165 11.46 52.18 0.83
N GLU A 166 10.46 51.30 1.06
CA GLU A 166 9.57 51.39 2.22
C GLU A 166 10.26 51.08 3.53
N VAL A 167 11.30 50.24 3.51
CA VAL A 167 12.10 49.90 4.70
C VAL A 167 12.90 51.11 5.14
N PHE A 168 13.55 51.84 4.20
CA PHE A 168 14.30 53.09 4.51
C PHE A 168 13.39 54.16 5.08
N LYS A 169 12.18 54.35 4.51
CA LYS A 169 11.18 55.31 5.05
C LYS A 169 10.74 54.92 6.46
N ARG A 170 10.59 53.63 6.75
CA ARG A 170 10.23 53.15 8.08
C ARG A 170 11.34 53.44 9.09
N ILE A 171 12.60 53.18 8.70
CA ILE A 171 13.78 53.44 9.54
C ILE A 171 13.89 54.91 9.87
N GLN A 172 13.72 55.79 8.86
CA GLN A 172 13.77 57.23 9.02
C GLN A 172 12.66 57.76 9.95
N ARG A 173 11.44 57.25 9.83
CA ARG A 173 10.34 57.60 10.76
C ARG A 173 10.55 57.14 12.18
N ALA A 174 11.30 56.04 12.38
CA ALA A 174 11.66 55.54 13.68
C ALA A 174 12.83 56.32 14.34
N GLY A 175 13.41 57.32 13.67
CA GLY A 175 14.40 58.23 14.21
C GLY A 175 15.85 57.71 14.15
N TYR A 176 16.12 56.62 13.46
CA TYR A 176 17.48 56.12 13.28
C TYR A 176 18.22 56.87 12.17
N VAL A 177 19.51 57.17 12.43
CA VAL A 177 20.31 58.06 11.55
C VAL A 177 21.22 57.29 10.62
N ARG A 178 21.65 56.08 10.96
CA ARG A 178 22.64 55.28 10.23
C ARG A 178 22.18 53.89 9.93
N VAL A 179 22.51 53.44 8.72
CA VAL A 179 22.27 52.08 8.24
C VAL A 179 23.52 51.52 7.60
N ILE A 180 23.70 50.21 7.63
CA ILE A 180 24.68 49.49 6.87
C ILE A 180 23.96 48.78 5.73
N VAL A 181 24.31 49.11 4.49
CA VAL A 181 23.76 48.54 3.29
C VAL A 181 24.85 47.76 2.57
N ASP A 182 24.65 46.46 2.40
CA ASP A 182 25.59 45.51 1.76
C ASP A 182 27.01 45.61 2.34
N GLY A 183 27.11 45.91 3.63
CA GLY A 183 28.38 46.02 4.36
C GLY A 183 28.99 47.43 4.41
N GLU A 184 28.42 48.42 3.72
CA GLU A 184 28.89 49.82 3.74
C GLU A 184 27.96 50.68 4.60
N MET A 185 28.58 51.58 5.41
CA MET A 185 27.80 52.47 6.32
C MET A 185 27.36 53.72 5.58
N HIS A 186 26.07 54.06 5.69
CA HIS A 186 25.40 55.18 5.07
C HIS A 186 24.61 55.99 6.09
N GLU A 187 24.34 57.25 5.81
CA GLU A 187 23.30 58.00 6.54
C GLU A 187 21.94 57.73 5.91
N ILE A 188 20.88 57.64 6.75
CA ILE A 188 19.50 57.34 6.26
C ILE A 188 18.98 58.40 5.31
N THR A 189 19.60 59.59 5.30
CA THR A 189 19.27 60.70 4.40
C THR A 189 19.89 60.54 3.01
N ASP A 190 20.78 59.61 2.79
CA ASP A 190 21.38 59.30 1.52
C ASP A 190 20.30 58.77 0.56
N ASP A 191 20.51 58.99 -0.76
CA ASP A 191 19.60 58.43 -1.75
C ASP A 191 19.97 56.97 -2.09
N PHE A 192 19.10 56.05 -1.83
CA PHE A 192 19.37 54.63 -2.01
C PHE A 192 18.72 54.14 -3.31
N ASP A 193 19.53 53.88 -4.35
CA ASP A 193 19.10 53.26 -5.61
C ASP A 193 19.60 51.80 -5.66
N LEU A 194 18.84 50.87 -5.01
CA LEU A 194 19.16 49.48 -4.95
C LEU A 194 18.62 48.72 -6.18
N ASP A 195 19.44 47.83 -6.74
CA ASP A 195 19.03 47.00 -7.89
C ASP A 195 18.01 45.92 -7.43
N LYS A 196 16.77 46.01 -7.94
CA LYS A 196 15.68 45.11 -7.63
C LYS A 196 15.97 43.62 -7.88
N ASN A 197 16.94 43.29 -8.72
CA ASN A 197 17.31 41.94 -9.10
C ASN A 197 18.45 41.36 -8.25
N LYS A 198 19.16 42.19 -7.52
CA LYS A 198 20.20 41.75 -6.59
C LYS A 198 19.67 41.50 -5.20
N ARG A 199 20.38 40.71 -4.43
CA ARG A 199 20.12 40.50 -3.01
C ARG A 199 20.83 41.55 -2.19
N HIS A 200 20.10 42.23 -1.32
CA HIS A 200 20.60 43.27 -0.44
C HIS A 200 20.44 42.87 1.03
N SER A 201 21.34 43.36 1.85
CA SER A 201 21.28 43.27 3.31
C SER A 201 21.28 44.68 3.90
N ILE A 202 20.36 44.94 4.84
CA ILE A 202 20.18 46.27 5.45
C ILE A 202 20.15 46.08 6.95
N ASP A 203 21.11 46.68 7.64
CA ASP A 203 21.18 46.67 9.11
C ASP A 203 21.04 48.10 9.64
N ILE A 204 20.17 48.26 10.67
CA ILE A 204 20.04 49.54 11.38
C ILE A 204 21.11 49.63 12.45
N VAL A 205 21.87 50.72 12.52
CA VAL A 205 22.80 50.97 13.64
C VAL A 205 22.02 51.54 14.80
N VAL A 206 21.72 50.68 15.78
CA VAL A 206 20.88 51.04 16.93
C VAL A 206 21.67 51.86 17.96
N ASP A 207 22.87 51.42 18.31
CA ASP A 207 23.73 52.12 19.25
C ASP A 207 25.23 51.85 18.95
N ARG A 208 26.11 52.75 19.46
CA ARG A 208 27.58 52.62 19.40
C ARG A 208 28.15 52.78 20.78
N LEU A 209 28.76 51.73 21.30
CA LEU A 209 29.15 51.63 22.69
C LEU A 209 30.67 51.29 22.79
N ILE A 210 31.21 51.57 23.96
CA ILE A 210 32.54 51.10 24.35
C ILE A 210 32.32 50.19 25.56
N VAL A 211 32.78 48.97 25.54
CA VAL A 211 32.64 47.97 26.62
C VAL A 211 33.34 48.46 27.87
N LYS A 212 32.56 48.68 28.97
CA LYS A 212 32.98 49.10 30.32
C LYS A 212 31.97 48.56 31.31
N GLU A 213 32.36 48.38 32.54
CA GLU A 213 31.46 47.85 33.60
C GLU A 213 30.12 48.61 33.76
N ASN A 214 30.09 49.91 33.52
CA ASN A 214 28.91 50.74 33.78
C ASN A 214 27.94 50.89 32.57
N ILE A 215 28.13 50.13 31.46
CA ILE A 215 27.26 50.23 30.28
C ILE A 215 26.11 49.21 30.25
N ARG A 216 26.07 48.28 31.23
CA ARG A 216 25.17 47.12 31.20
C ARG A 216 23.69 47.52 30.98
N SER A 217 23.20 48.53 31.67
CA SER A 217 21.79 48.98 31.50
C SER A 217 21.53 49.55 30.10
N ARG A 218 22.42 50.41 29.62
CA ARG A 218 22.28 50.99 28.28
C ARG A 218 22.43 49.94 27.16
N LEU A 219 23.32 48.96 27.37
CA LEU A 219 23.51 47.84 26.45
C LEU A 219 22.23 46.97 26.43
N PHE A 220 21.61 46.73 27.60
CA PHE A 220 20.36 45.97 27.67
C PHE A 220 19.23 46.65 26.85
N ASP A 221 19.06 48.00 27.05
CA ASP A 221 18.05 48.77 26.30
C ASP A 221 18.32 48.75 24.80
N SER A 222 19.60 48.83 24.38
CA SER A 222 20.01 48.81 22.98
C SER A 222 19.81 47.43 22.32
N VAL A 223 20.07 46.34 23.06
CA VAL A 223 19.83 44.96 22.67
C VAL A 223 18.34 44.72 22.45
N GLU A 224 17.50 45.13 23.44
CA GLU A 224 16.05 44.99 23.36
C GLU A 224 15.46 45.77 22.18
N ALA A 225 15.96 47.00 21.94
CA ALA A 225 15.55 47.82 20.81
C ALA A 225 15.96 47.18 19.48
N ALA A 226 17.18 46.62 19.37
CA ALA A 226 17.62 45.94 18.16
C ALA A 226 16.82 44.69 17.82
N LEU A 227 16.54 43.85 18.83
CA LEU A 227 15.71 42.66 18.71
C LEU A 227 14.29 42.99 18.25
N ARG A 228 13.70 44.05 18.83
CA ARG A 228 12.35 44.52 18.43
C ARG A 228 12.26 44.99 16.97
N LEU A 229 13.34 45.66 16.50
CA LEU A 229 13.39 46.20 15.13
C LEU A 229 13.59 45.14 14.07
N ALA A 230 14.37 44.11 14.39
CA ALA A 230 14.74 43.04 13.47
C ALA A 230 14.07 41.69 13.80
N ASP A 231 12.86 41.73 14.39
CA ASP A 231 12.06 40.53 14.68
C ASP A 231 12.87 39.41 15.39
N GLY A 232 13.54 39.76 16.54
CA GLY A 232 14.28 38.84 17.39
C GLY A 232 15.71 38.52 16.93
N TYR A 233 16.26 39.30 16.01
CA TYR A 233 17.67 39.18 15.58
C TYR A 233 18.45 40.44 15.92
N MET A 234 19.69 40.24 16.32
CA MET A 234 20.64 41.34 16.60
C MET A 234 22.04 40.89 16.23
N ASP A 235 22.82 41.82 15.70
CA ASP A 235 24.24 41.60 15.46
C ASP A 235 25.08 42.64 16.22
N VAL A 236 26.20 42.22 16.73
CA VAL A 236 27.20 43.09 17.35
C VAL A 236 28.43 43.13 16.47
N ASP A 237 28.71 44.27 15.88
CA ASP A 237 29.91 44.50 15.07
C ASP A 237 31.00 45.08 15.98
N VAL A 238 32.11 44.34 16.14
CA VAL A 238 33.26 44.79 16.92
C VAL A 238 34.18 45.54 15.93
N ILE A 239 34.33 46.86 16.11
CA ILE A 239 35.13 47.66 15.18
C ILE A 239 36.59 47.18 15.16
N LYS A 240 37.05 46.70 14.00
CA LYS A 240 38.32 45.99 13.74
C LYS A 240 38.38 44.55 14.31
N GLY A 241 37.26 43.95 14.63
CA GLY A 241 37.10 42.57 15.09
C GLY A 241 36.08 41.81 14.28
N GLU A 242 35.54 40.73 14.84
CA GLU A 242 34.54 39.90 14.20
C GLU A 242 33.10 40.38 14.52
N ARG A 243 32.17 40.16 13.62
CA ARG A 243 30.73 40.39 13.84
C ARG A 243 30.16 39.19 14.55
N ILE A 244 29.47 39.44 15.67
CA ILE A 244 28.80 38.41 16.51
C ILE A 244 27.30 38.48 16.23
N ASN A 245 26.72 37.37 15.84
CA ASN A 245 25.26 37.26 15.60
C ASN A 245 24.56 36.74 16.86
N PHE A 246 23.45 37.36 17.18
CA PHE A 246 22.57 36.97 18.30
C PHE A 246 21.14 36.78 17.80
N SER A 247 20.39 35.89 18.46
CA SER A 247 18.99 35.65 18.13
C SER A 247 18.19 35.19 19.34
N GLU A 248 17.00 35.70 19.50
CA GLU A 248 15.97 35.14 20.39
C GLU A 248 15.43 33.81 19.92
N TYR A 249 15.69 33.47 18.67
CA TYR A 249 15.32 32.19 18.09
C TYR A 249 16.49 31.22 18.17
N TYR A 250 16.22 29.93 17.89
CA TYR A 250 17.23 28.88 17.84
C TYR A 250 18.19 29.11 16.66
N ALA A 251 19.33 29.73 16.93
CA ALA A 251 20.37 29.99 15.93
C ALA A 251 21.75 29.50 16.40
N CYS A 252 22.52 28.86 15.48
CA CYS A 252 23.87 28.41 15.78
C CYS A 252 24.81 29.62 15.94
N PRO A 253 25.55 29.73 17.04
CA PRO A 253 26.45 30.85 17.29
C PRO A 253 27.71 30.82 16.39
N VAL A 254 28.01 29.66 15.77
CA VAL A 254 29.21 29.45 14.97
C VAL A 254 28.96 29.75 13.48
N CYS A 255 27.93 29.11 12.89
CA CYS A 255 27.72 29.21 11.45
C CYS A 255 26.47 30.01 11.04
N GLY A 256 25.68 30.49 12.04
CA GLY A 256 24.43 31.23 11.76
C GLY A 256 23.26 30.39 11.25
N PHE A 257 23.34 29.05 11.25
CA PHE A 257 22.23 28.17 10.91
C PHE A 257 21.08 28.40 11.89
N THR A 258 19.86 28.62 11.36
CA THR A 258 18.68 28.92 12.18
C THR A 258 17.59 27.88 11.98
N VAL A 259 17.07 27.33 13.09
CA VAL A 259 15.93 26.42 13.06
C VAL A 259 14.62 27.21 12.97
N GLY A 260 14.56 28.39 13.55
CA GLY A 260 13.35 29.23 13.68
C GLY A 260 12.47 28.79 14.86
N GLU A 261 11.17 29.00 14.75
CA GLU A 261 10.23 28.59 15.79
C GLU A 261 10.01 27.08 15.81
N MET A 262 10.18 26.46 16.98
CA MET A 262 9.94 25.01 17.16
C MET A 262 8.48 24.71 17.43
N GLU A 263 7.66 24.79 16.38
CA GLU A 263 6.25 24.45 16.41
C GLU A 263 5.98 23.06 15.81
N PRO A 264 4.88 22.37 16.16
CA PRO A 264 4.54 21.07 15.60
C PRO A 264 4.44 21.05 14.06
N ARG A 265 4.11 22.19 13.41
CA ARG A 265 4.08 22.32 11.95
C ARG A 265 5.45 22.17 11.27
N LEU A 266 6.56 22.50 11.99
CA LEU A 266 7.92 22.32 11.48
C LEU A 266 8.25 20.83 11.26
N PHE A 267 7.66 19.94 12.02
CA PHE A 267 7.88 18.50 11.97
C PHE A 267 6.85 17.77 11.09
N SER A 268 6.06 18.50 10.32
CA SER A 268 5.06 17.94 9.40
C SER A 268 5.58 17.92 7.97
N PHE A 269 5.75 16.74 7.40
CA PHE A 269 6.08 16.60 5.98
C PHE A 269 4.88 16.89 5.04
N ASN A 270 3.66 17.06 5.59
CA ASN A 270 2.46 17.46 4.84
C ASN A 270 2.26 18.97 4.82
N ALA A 271 3.04 19.72 5.59
CA ALA A 271 3.00 21.18 5.61
C ALA A 271 4.25 21.75 4.90
N PRO A 272 4.11 22.81 4.07
CA PRO A 272 5.24 23.42 3.35
C PRO A 272 6.37 23.88 4.28
N PHE A 273 6.05 24.17 5.53
CA PHE A 273 6.99 24.64 6.56
C PHE A 273 8.03 23.57 6.96
N GLY A 274 7.59 22.30 7.03
CA GLY A 274 8.43 21.18 7.47
C GLY A 274 8.86 20.27 6.33
N ALA A 275 8.14 20.27 5.22
CA ALA A 275 8.42 19.41 4.08
C ALA A 275 9.79 19.72 3.43
N CYS A 276 10.43 18.68 2.92
CA CYS A 276 11.59 18.85 2.04
C CYS A 276 11.15 19.63 0.80
N PRO A 277 11.79 20.77 0.47
CA PRO A 277 11.36 21.62 -0.66
C PRO A 277 11.59 20.97 -2.02
N ASP A 278 12.40 19.91 -2.10
CA ASP A 278 12.77 19.26 -3.35
C ASP A 278 11.80 18.13 -3.74
N CYS A 279 11.16 17.44 -2.77
CA CYS A 279 10.17 16.38 -3.00
C CYS A 279 8.79 16.69 -2.40
N ASP A 280 8.55 17.91 -1.93
CA ASP A 280 7.28 18.32 -1.29
C ASP A 280 6.80 17.35 -0.20
N GLY A 281 7.73 16.80 0.58
CA GLY A 281 7.43 15.88 1.67
C GLY A 281 7.12 14.44 1.25
N LEU A 282 7.31 14.07 -0.02
CA LEU A 282 7.08 12.70 -0.50
C LEU A 282 8.22 11.74 -0.14
N GLY A 283 9.44 12.24 0.06
CA GLY A 283 10.65 11.44 0.32
C GLY A 283 11.21 10.77 -0.92
N MET A 284 10.48 10.78 -2.02
CA MET A 284 10.88 10.19 -3.29
C MET A 284 10.47 11.10 -4.44
N LYS A 285 11.12 10.94 -5.58
CA LYS A 285 10.82 11.62 -6.83
C LYS A 285 10.60 10.60 -7.93
N LEU A 286 9.60 10.84 -8.75
CA LEU A 286 9.42 10.06 -9.96
C LEU A 286 10.46 10.51 -10.99
N SER A 287 11.41 9.66 -11.30
CA SER A 287 12.51 9.92 -12.21
C SER A 287 12.62 8.84 -13.27
N VAL A 288 13.25 9.18 -14.39
CA VAL A 288 13.54 8.20 -15.44
C VAL A 288 14.62 7.22 -14.96
N ASP A 289 14.35 5.92 -15.01
CA ASP A 289 15.30 4.89 -14.62
C ASP A 289 16.19 4.48 -15.81
N GLU A 290 17.50 4.65 -15.66
CA GLU A 290 18.48 4.28 -16.69
C GLU A 290 18.41 2.79 -17.03
N ASP A 291 18.18 1.89 -16.05
CA ASP A 291 18.13 0.45 -16.28
C ASP A 291 16.85 0.03 -17.05
N LEU A 292 15.75 0.80 -16.94
CA LEU A 292 14.55 0.60 -17.74
C LEU A 292 14.70 1.16 -19.17
N VAL A 293 15.44 2.24 -19.31
CA VAL A 293 15.75 2.84 -20.61
C VAL A 293 16.74 1.98 -21.39
N ILE A 294 17.68 1.33 -20.70
CA ILE A 294 18.74 0.48 -21.28
C ILE A 294 18.70 -0.90 -20.60
N PRO A 295 17.70 -1.72 -20.93
CA PRO A 295 17.51 -3.02 -20.27
C PRO A 295 18.62 -4.04 -20.61
N ASP A 296 19.25 -3.91 -21.76
CA ASP A 296 20.36 -4.75 -22.22
C ASP A 296 21.60 -3.89 -22.56
N LYS A 297 22.54 -3.87 -21.63
CA LYS A 297 23.79 -3.10 -21.75
C LYS A 297 24.83 -3.77 -22.67
N ASP A 298 24.57 -5.00 -23.10
CA ASP A 298 25.41 -5.73 -24.08
C ASP A 298 25.10 -5.35 -25.51
N LYS A 299 23.91 -4.79 -25.79
CA LYS A 299 23.53 -4.25 -27.08
C LYS A 299 24.28 -2.98 -27.41
N THR A 300 24.49 -2.77 -28.71
CA THR A 300 25.00 -1.52 -29.28
C THR A 300 23.85 -0.50 -29.43
N LEU A 301 24.19 0.78 -29.61
CA LEU A 301 23.19 1.82 -29.89
C LEU A 301 22.47 1.54 -31.23
N ALA A 302 23.18 1.02 -32.24
CA ALA A 302 22.62 0.62 -33.54
C ALA A 302 21.65 -0.57 -33.43
N GLU A 303 21.88 -1.51 -32.51
CA GLU A 303 20.99 -2.65 -32.21
C GLU A 303 19.81 -2.28 -31.30
N GLY A 304 19.63 -1.00 -31.00
CA GLY A 304 18.50 -0.51 -30.19
C GLY A 304 18.69 -0.69 -28.69
N ALA A 305 19.87 -0.46 -28.14
CA ALA A 305 20.12 -0.46 -26.69
C ALA A 305 19.18 0.50 -25.92
N LEU A 306 18.76 1.61 -26.56
CA LEU A 306 17.83 2.58 -26.00
C LEU A 306 16.37 2.13 -26.30
N ALA A 307 15.78 1.36 -25.41
CA ALA A 307 14.46 0.75 -25.59
C ALA A 307 13.34 1.74 -25.97
N PRO A 308 13.23 2.97 -25.40
CA PRO A 308 12.19 3.94 -25.75
C PRO A 308 12.24 4.44 -27.19
N TRP A 309 13.41 4.41 -27.81
CA TRP A 309 13.67 4.94 -29.17
C TRP A 309 13.83 3.84 -30.22
N SER A 310 14.05 2.58 -29.85
CA SER A 310 14.37 1.46 -30.76
C SER A 310 13.35 1.22 -31.88
N ASN A 311 12.07 1.55 -31.65
CA ASN A 311 10.99 1.36 -32.62
C ASN A 311 10.56 2.65 -33.35
N SER A 312 11.31 3.75 -33.19
CA SER A 312 10.96 5.05 -33.79
C SER A 312 12.01 5.48 -34.81
N LYS A 313 11.67 5.49 -36.08
CA LYS A 313 12.57 5.97 -37.17
C LYS A 313 13.11 7.38 -36.88
N TYR A 314 12.25 8.27 -36.40
CA TYR A 314 12.61 9.66 -36.05
C TYR A 314 13.67 9.74 -34.95
N TYR A 315 13.46 9.04 -33.81
CA TYR A 315 14.43 9.08 -32.70
C TYR A 315 15.72 8.31 -33.02
N THR A 316 15.67 7.26 -33.82
CA THR A 316 16.86 6.53 -34.29
C THR A 316 17.71 7.42 -35.16
N ALA A 317 17.12 8.10 -36.15
CA ALA A 317 17.83 9.05 -37.03
C ALA A 317 18.44 10.23 -36.24
N MET A 318 17.70 10.74 -35.24
CA MET A 318 18.20 11.80 -34.35
C MET A 318 19.39 11.32 -33.52
N LEU A 319 19.33 10.11 -32.97
CA LEU A 319 20.43 9.51 -32.20
C LEU A 319 21.69 9.33 -33.05
N GLU A 320 21.54 8.79 -34.29
CA GLU A 320 22.65 8.56 -35.21
C GLU A 320 23.37 9.87 -35.54
N GLN A 321 22.63 10.92 -35.87
CA GLN A 321 23.21 12.25 -36.16
C GLN A 321 23.84 12.89 -34.95
N ALA A 322 23.23 12.76 -33.76
CA ALA A 322 23.82 13.22 -32.50
C ALA A 322 25.12 12.47 -32.18
N CYS A 323 25.15 11.16 -32.31
CA CYS A 323 26.34 10.34 -32.07
C CYS A 323 27.47 10.68 -33.04
N LYS A 324 27.19 10.93 -34.33
CA LYS A 324 28.16 11.40 -35.33
C LYS A 324 28.76 12.76 -34.93
N ALA A 325 27.93 13.73 -34.55
CA ALA A 325 28.37 15.08 -34.17
C ALA A 325 29.16 15.11 -32.84
N LEU A 326 28.85 14.17 -31.93
CA LEU A 326 29.47 14.06 -30.60
C LEU A 326 30.63 13.03 -30.57
N LYS A 327 30.97 12.40 -31.71
CA LYS A 327 32.00 11.35 -31.87
C LYS A 327 31.78 10.15 -30.93
N ILE A 328 30.51 9.66 -30.85
CA ILE A 328 30.11 8.48 -30.07
C ILE A 328 29.97 7.29 -31.04
N PRO A 329 30.66 6.15 -30.82
CA PRO A 329 30.54 4.98 -31.68
C PRO A 329 29.18 4.27 -31.50
N LEU A 330 28.48 3.98 -32.59
CA LEU A 330 27.19 3.31 -32.58
C LEU A 330 27.30 1.80 -32.51
N ASP A 331 28.45 1.24 -32.90
CA ASP A 331 28.74 -0.19 -33.03
C ASP A 331 29.35 -0.83 -31.79
N LYS A 332 29.62 -0.04 -30.74
CA LYS A 332 30.14 -0.57 -29.48
C LYS A 332 29.00 -0.89 -28.49
N PRO A 333 29.08 -2.04 -27.78
CA PRO A 333 28.16 -2.32 -26.68
C PRO A 333 28.09 -1.16 -25.66
N TYR A 334 26.87 -0.81 -25.22
CA TYR A 334 26.65 0.32 -24.31
C TYR A 334 27.55 0.25 -23.05
N LYS A 335 27.74 -0.95 -22.48
CA LYS A 335 28.62 -1.13 -21.30
C LYS A 335 30.06 -0.70 -21.54
N LYS A 336 30.59 -0.77 -22.80
CA LYS A 336 31.97 -0.41 -23.17
C LYS A 336 32.14 1.06 -23.53
N LEU A 337 31.06 1.86 -23.56
CA LEU A 337 31.14 3.30 -23.78
C LEU A 337 31.78 3.99 -22.55
N THR A 338 32.53 5.07 -22.79
CA THR A 338 33.12 5.87 -21.72
C THR A 338 32.04 6.59 -20.89
N LYS A 339 32.33 6.94 -19.63
CA LYS A 339 31.43 7.67 -18.76
C LYS A 339 30.90 8.96 -19.39
N ARG A 340 31.80 9.71 -20.09
CA ARG A 340 31.42 10.94 -20.79
C ARG A 340 30.47 10.69 -21.97
N GLN A 341 30.71 9.61 -22.76
CA GLN A 341 29.82 9.25 -23.87
C GLN A 341 28.44 8.84 -23.38
N LYS A 342 28.37 8.06 -22.30
CA LYS A 342 27.10 7.69 -21.64
C LYS A 342 26.36 8.93 -21.14
N ASP A 343 27.04 9.85 -20.47
CA ASP A 343 26.45 11.10 -19.98
C ASP A 343 25.86 11.96 -21.11
N LEU A 344 26.55 12.08 -22.24
CA LEU A 344 26.03 12.80 -23.41
C LEU A 344 24.77 12.14 -24.01
N ILE A 345 24.70 10.81 -24.05
CA ILE A 345 23.51 10.09 -24.54
C ILE A 345 22.33 10.28 -23.55
N LEU A 346 22.60 10.17 -22.26
CA LEU A 346 21.58 10.23 -21.22
C LEU A 346 21.06 11.65 -21.00
N ASN A 347 21.98 12.61 -20.79
CA ASN A 347 21.69 13.97 -20.33
C ASN A 347 21.81 15.06 -21.41
N GLY A 348 22.26 14.69 -22.62
CA GLY A 348 22.34 15.58 -23.77
C GLY A 348 23.64 16.32 -23.99
N SER A 349 23.68 17.20 -24.98
CA SER A 349 24.88 17.86 -25.49
C SER A 349 25.38 19.03 -24.68
N LYS A 350 24.68 19.46 -23.60
CA LYS A 350 25.10 20.50 -22.63
C LYS A 350 25.57 21.81 -23.31
N GLY A 351 24.68 22.41 -24.11
CA GLY A 351 24.96 23.69 -24.78
C GLY A 351 25.48 23.56 -26.21
N LYS A 352 25.94 22.38 -26.64
CA LYS A 352 26.43 22.21 -28.01
C LYS A 352 25.25 22.04 -28.97
N LYS A 353 25.06 22.98 -29.89
CA LYS A 353 24.05 22.91 -30.97
C LYS A 353 24.48 21.94 -32.07
N ILE A 354 23.58 21.10 -32.53
CA ILE A 354 23.76 20.08 -33.58
C ILE A 354 22.76 20.35 -34.68
N LYS A 355 23.17 20.24 -35.94
CA LYS A 355 22.25 20.33 -37.09
C LYS A 355 21.67 18.93 -37.29
N PHE A 356 20.35 18.85 -37.24
CA PHE A 356 19.56 17.64 -37.49
C PHE A 356 18.83 17.77 -38.81
N HIS A 357 18.88 16.73 -39.60
CA HIS A 357 18.09 16.50 -40.81
C HIS A 357 17.15 15.34 -40.56
N LEU A 358 15.91 15.63 -40.20
CA LEU A 358 14.96 14.61 -39.73
C LEU A 358 13.78 14.49 -40.69
N GLU A 359 13.54 13.29 -41.19
CA GLU A 359 12.35 12.94 -41.97
C GLU A 359 11.23 12.51 -41.02
N GLY A 360 10.09 13.20 -41.03
CA GLY A 360 8.90 12.86 -40.29
C GLY A 360 7.70 12.64 -41.20
N ASP A 361 6.60 12.18 -40.65
CA ASP A 361 5.34 11.89 -41.36
C ASP A 361 4.76 13.11 -42.12
N PHE A 362 5.23 14.33 -41.76
CA PHE A 362 4.78 15.62 -42.31
C PHE A 362 5.86 16.34 -43.15
N GLY A 363 6.95 15.64 -43.55
CA GLY A 363 8.03 16.21 -44.35
C GLY A 363 9.41 16.21 -43.72
N VAL A 364 10.40 16.78 -44.42
CA VAL A 364 11.78 16.93 -43.96
C VAL A 364 11.92 18.20 -43.15
N ASN A 365 12.54 18.10 -41.97
CA ASN A 365 12.75 19.23 -41.09
C ASN A 365 14.26 19.40 -40.75
N ASP A 366 14.82 20.52 -41.21
CA ASP A 366 16.19 20.91 -40.89
C ASP A 366 16.18 21.83 -39.65
N THR A 367 16.73 21.34 -38.54
CA THR A 367 16.77 22.09 -37.27
C THR A 367 18.20 22.15 -36.71
N VAL A 368 18.53 23.30 -36.09
CA VAL A 368 19.76 23.44 -35.32
C VAL A 368 19.42 23.63 -33.87
N GLN A 369 19.57 22.55 -33.09
CA GLN A 369 19.19 22.52 -31.70
C GLN A 369 20.17 21.70 -30.86
N GLU A 370 20.03 21.80 -29.54
CA GLU A 370 20.78 20.92 -28.63
C GLU A 370 20.17 19.53 -28.63
N PHE A 371 21.02 18.52 -28.51
CA PHE A 371 20.57 17.18 -28.23
C PHE A 371 20.20 17.08 -26.76
N GLU A 372 18.91 16.92 -26.48
CA GLU A 372 18.37 16.97 -25.11
C GLU A 372 18.75 15.75 -24.23
N GLY A 373 19.15 14.61 -24.86
CA GLY A 373 19.40 13.35 -24.18
C GLY A 373 18.11 12.56 -23.89
N ILE A 374 18.26 11.26 -23.71
CA ILE A 374 17.10 10.37 -23.61
C ILE A 374 16.34 10.54 -22.29
N LEU A 375 17.03 10.78 -21.17
CA LEU A 375 16.36 10.94 -19.86
C LEU A 375 15.50 12.20 -19.83
N ASN A 376 16.04 13.33 -20.34
CA ASN A 376 15.29 14.58 -20.41
C ASN A 376 14.12 14.48 -21.39
N ASN A 377 14.29 13.79 -22.53
CA ASN A 377 13.22 13.54 -23.50
C ASN A 377 12.04 12.77 -22.87
N ILE A 378 12.32 11.67 -22.18
CA ILE A 378 11.29 10.86 -21.51
C ILE A 378 10.62 11.68 -20.42
N SER A 379 11.40 12.38 -19.56
CA SER A 379 10.88 13.21 -18.48
C SER A 379 9.95 14.31 -19.02
N ARG A 380 10.36 15.04 -20.04
CA ARG A 380 9.54 16.08 -20.69
C ARG A 380 8.24 15.50 -21.27
N ARG A 381 8.31 14.39 -21.99
CA ARG A 381 7.14 13.72 -22.59
C ARG A 381 6.19 13.12 -21.56
N TYR A 382 6.68 12.79 -20.38
CA TYR A 382 5.86 12.34 -19.26
C TYR A 382 5.14 13.49 -18.56
N HIS A 383 5.84 14.61 -18.28
CA HIS A 383 5.28 15.77 -17.57
C HIS A 383 4.42 16.66 -18.48
N HIS A 384 4.77 16.75 -19.78
CA HIS A 384 4.03 17.52 -20.79
C HIS A 384 3.59 16.60 -21.94
N PRO A 385 2.67 15.66 -21.72
CA PRO A 385 2.29 14.68 -22.72
C PRO A 385 1.31 15.29 -23.72
N MET A 386 1.47 14.96 -25.00
CA MET A 386 0.51 15.32 -26.07
C MET A 386 -0.78 14.49 -25.98
N SER A 387 -0.75 13.33 -25.30
CA SER A 387 -1.91 12.45 -25.10
C SER A 387 -1.73 11.60 -23.84
N LYS A 388 -2.85 11.10 -23.29
CA LYS A 388 -2.84 10.12 -22.18
C LYS A 388 -2.03 8.89 -22.53
N PHE A 389 -2.17 8.38 -23.76
CA PHE A 389 -1.39 7.23 -24.25
C PHE A 389 0.12 7.48 -24.19
N MET A 390 0.58 8.68 -24.60
CA MET A 390 2.00 9.06 -24.51
C MET A 390 2.51 9.03 -23.08
N ARG A 391 1.73 9.57 -22.15
CA ARG A 391 2.06 9.55 -20.71
C ARG A 391 2.19 8.12 -20.17
N ASP A 392 1.24 7.25 -20.56
CA ASP A 392 1.25 5.84 -20.10
C ASP A 392 2.45 5.07 -20.68
N VAL A 393 2.85 5.35 -21.94
CA VAL A 393 4.04 4.76 -22.56
C VAL A 393 5.33 5.24 -21.88
N MET A 394 5.46 6.55 -21.63
CA MET A 394 6.66 7.09 -20.97
C MET A 394 6.71 6.67 -19.50
N GLY A 395 5.56 6.52 -18.84
CA GLY A 395 5.46 6.04 -17.47
C GLY A 395 6.10 4.67 -17.23
N LYS A 396 6.23 3.83 -18.26
CA LYS A 396 6.93 2.53 -18.17
C LYS A 396 8.42 2.65 -17.88
N TYR A 397 9.02 3.79 -18.15
CA TYR A 397 10.44 4.09 -17.94
C TYR A 397 10.69 4.96 -16.70
N MET A 398 9.61 5.29 -15.96
CA MET A 398 9.67 6.08 -14.74
C MET A 398 9.69 5.18 -13.51
N THR A 399 10.53 5.50 -12.54
CA THR A 399 10.65 4.80 -11.26
C THR A 399 10.70 5.83 -10.13
N GLU A 400 10.15 5.48 -8.98
CA GLU A 400 10.27 6.25 -7.77
C GLU A 400 11.67 6.08 -7.19
N LEU A 401 12.48 7.14 -7.25
CA LEU A 401 13.81 7.18 -6.65
C LEU A 401 13.78 7.98 -5.35
N THR A 402 14.57 7.54 -4.39
CA THR A 402 14.75 8.28 -3.13
C THR A 402 15.21 9.70 -3.41
N CYS A 403 14.59 10.69 -2.79
CA CYS A 403 14.96 12.10 -2.94
C CYS A 403 16.43 12.31 -2.52
N SER A 404 17.23 12.93 -3.39
CA SER A 404 18.66 13.18 -3.16
C SER A 404 18.93 14.20 -2.05
N THR A 405 17.96 15.08 -1.76
CA THR A 405 18.09 16.15 -0.76
C THR A 405 17.78 15.65 0.64
N CYS A 406 16.63 15.01 0.83
CA CYS A 406 16.23 14.53 2.17
C CYS A 406 16.54 13.04 2.41
N HIS A 407 17.10 12.33 1.42
CA HIS A 407 17.43 10.90 1.51
C HIS A 407 16.28 10.03 2.06
N GLY A 408 15.05 10.35 1.64
CA GLY A 408 13.85 9.64 2.06
C GLY A 408 13.20 10.15 3.35
N LYS A 409 13.85 11.04 4.10
CA LYS A 409 13.37 11.55 5.41
C LYS A 409 12.15 12.48 5.31
N ARG A 410 11.76 12.93 4.11
CA ARG A 410 10.55 13.74 3.82
C ARG A 410 10.56 15.17 4.37
N LEU A 411 11.43 15.47 5.34
CA LEU A 411 11.52 16.75 6.07
C LEU A 411 12.68 17.60 5.58
N ASN A 412 12.61 18.90 5.84
CA ASN A 412 13.70 19.82 5.57
C ASN A 412 14.79 19.72 6.64
N GLU A 413 15.94 20.33 6.36
CA GLU A 413 17.13 20.30 7.22
C GLU A 413 16.88 20.88 8.62
N LYS A 414 16.04 21.94 8.72
CA LYS A 414 15.69 22.58 10.00
C LYS A 414 14.95 21.63 10.95
N ALA A 415 13.99 20.88 10.41
CA ALA A 415 13.25 19.88 11.19
C ALA A 415 14.17 18.71 11.60
N LEU A 416 15.06 18.29 10.71
CA LEU A 416 16.01 17.20 10.98
C LEU A 416 17.15 17.57 11.93
N ALA A 417 17.41 18.87 12.11
CA ALA A 417 18.40 19.38 13.07
C ALA A 417 17.94 19.18 14.52
N VAL A 418 16.63 19.04 14.78
CA VAL A 418 16.09 18.88 16.13
C VAL A 418 16.11 17.42 16.57
N LYS A 419 16.76 17.14 17.72
CA LYS A 419 16.95 15.78 18.24
C LYS A 419 16.25 15.59 19.58
N VAL A 420 15.67 14.39 19.79
CA VAL A 420 15.22 13.90 21.10
C VAL A 420 16.03 12.63 21.37
N ASN A 421 16.75 12.62 22.49
CA ASN A 421 17.64 11.52 22.86
C ASN A 421 18.56 11.08 21.67
N GLY A 422 19.14 12.07 20.98
CA GLY A 422 20.08 11.88 19.88
C GLY A 422 19.49 11.54 18.50
N LYS A 423 18.15 11.37 18.38
CA LYS A 423 17.48 11.04 17.11
C LYS A 423 16.60 12.17 16.61
N ASP A 424 16.63 12.42 15.29
CA ASP A 424 15.60 13.25 14.66
C ASP A 424 14.29 12.48 14.52
N ILE A 425 13.20 13.18 14.21
CA ILE A 425 11.86 12.58 14.13
C ILE A 425 11.75 11.54 13.00
N ALA A 426 12.50 11.71 11.89
CA ALA A 426 12.50 10.74 10.80
C ALA A 426 13.26 9.46 11.21
N GLU A 427 14.43 9.58 11.84
CA GLU A 427 15.19 8.45 12.38
C GLU A 427 14.40 7.66 13.43
N ALA A 428 13.65 8.35 14.29
CA ALA A 428 12.76 7.70 15.26
C ALA A 428 11.58 6.99 14.58
N SER A 429 11.05 7.58 13.49
CA SER A 429 9.96 6.99 12.70
C SER A 429 10.41 5.81 11.85
N ASP A 430 11.69 5.73 11.48
CA ASP A 430 12.27 4.62 10.72
C ASP A 430 12.59 3.38 11.59
N LEU A 431 12.52 3.52 12.91
CA LEU A 431 12.63 2.37 13.81
C LEU A 431 11.43 1.44 13.63
N SER A 432 11.65 0.12 13.71
CA SER A 432 10.54 -0.83 13.83
C SER A 432 9.75 -0.55 15.11
N ILE A 433 8.44 -0.86 15.12
CA ILE A 433 7.55 -0.63 16.26
C ILE A 433 8.15 -1.20 17.56
N SER A 434 8.75 -2.38 17.51
CA SER A 434 9.46 -2.97 18.67
C SER A 434 10.65 -2.12 19.14
N LYS A 435 11.46 -1.58 18.22
CA LYS A 435 12.60 -0.70 18.53
C LYS A 435 12.12 0.67 18.99
N SER A 436 11.07 1.21 18.34
CA SER A 436 10.44 2.48 18.75
C SER A 436 9.94 2.40 20.19
N LEU A 437 9.26 1.32 20.57
CA LEU A 437 8.77 1.12 21.93
C LEU A 437 9.93 1.09 22.96
N LYS A 438 11.04 0.40 22.63
CA LYS A 438 12.25 0.41 23.47
C LYS A 438 12.83 1.81 23.57
N PHE A 439 12.95 2.53 22.46
CA PHE A 439 13.48 3.90 22.42
C PHE A 439 12.65 4.83 23.31
N PHE A 440 11.32 4.90 23.13
CA PHE A 440 10.46 5.77 23.90
C PHE A 440 10.36 5.39 25.39
N ASN A 441 10.64 4.12 25.75
CA ASN A 441 10.75 3.72 27.15
C ASN A 441 12.06 4.17 27.81
N SER A 442 13.14 4.35 27.02
CA SER A 442 14.48 4.69 27.52
C SER A 442 14.86 6.16 27.33
N VAL A 443 13.94 7.03 26.88
CA VAL A 443 14.20 8.46 26.65
C VAL A 443 14.59 9.12 27.99
N GLN A 444 15.77 9.74 28.01
CA GLN A 444 16.26 10.51 29.15
C GLN A 444 15.87 11.98 28.98
N LEU A 445 15.19 12.53 29.97
CA LEU A 445 14.68 13.90 30.01
C LEU A 445 14.97 14.54 31.36
N SER A 446 15.15 15.84 31.41
CA SER A 446 15.19 16.63 32.63
C SER A 446 13.83 16.55 33.36
N GLU A 447 13.79 16.93 34.62
CA GLU A 447 12.54 16.88 35.41
C GLU A 447 11.42 17.77 34.80
N GLN A 448 11.79 18.92 34.27
CA GLN A 448 10.85 19.81 33.59
C GLN A 448 10.31 19.21 32.29
N GLU A 449 11.18 18.65 31.47
CA GLU A 449 10.79 17.99 30.23
C GLU A 449 9.95 16.72 30.48
N LYS A 450 10.24 15.98 31.55
CA LYS A 450 9.42 14.84 31.98
C LYS A 450 7.97 15.24 32.24
N MET A 451 7.73 16.36 32.88
CA MET A 451 6.37 16.84 33.12
C MET A 451 5.63 17.13 31.82
N ILE A 452 6.30 17.76 30.87
CA ILE A 452 5.74 18.07 29.54
C ILE A 452 5.52 16.81 28.69
N ALA A 453 6.50 15.92 28.66
CA ALA A 453 6.50 14.74 27.81
C ALA A 453 5.64 13.58 28.33
N LYS A 454 5.36 13.51 29.64
CA LYS A 454 4.66 12.38 30.28
C LYS A 454 3.33 12.01 29.59
N PRO A 455 2.38 12.94 29.35
CA PRO A 455 1.12 12.60 28.66
C PRO A 455 1.35 12.18 27.21
N ILE A 456 2.28 12.83 26.51
CA ILE A 456 2.59 12.53 25.10
C ILE A 456 3.21 11.13 24.97
N LEU A 457 4.22 10.83 25.79
CA LEU A 457 4.90 9.53 25.79
C LEU A 457 3.98 8.39 26.20
N LYS A 458 3.00 8.64 27.07
CA LYS A 458 1.98 7.64 27.41
C LYS A 458 1.20 7.23 26.17
N GLU A 459 0.63 8.19 25.43
CA GLU A 459 -0.14 7.94 24.22
C GLU A 459 0.70 7.22 23.15
N VAL A 460 1.94 7.67 22.94
CA VAL A 460 2.84 7.03 21.97
C VAL A 460 3.11 5.56 22.35
N ARG A 461 3.41 5.28 23.62
CA ARG A 461 3.69 3.93 24.14
C ARG A 461 2.48 3.02 24.04
N ASP A 462 1.30 3.52 24.41
CA ASP A 462 0.06 2.76 24.36
C ASP A 462 -0.27 2.36 22.93
N ARG A 463 -0.23 3.31 21.98
CA ARG A 463 -0.48 3.04 20.55
C ARG A 463 0.55 2.09 19.93
N LEU A 464 1.84 2.25 20.24
CA LEU A 464 2.89 1.32 19.80
C LEU A 464 2.69 -0.09 20.38
N THR A 465 2.24 -0.18 21.64
CA THR A 465 1.94 -1.46 22.29
C THR A 465 0.77 -2.16 21.61
N PHE A 466 -0.28 -1.43 21.23
CA PHE A 466 -1.40 -2.00 20.47
C PHE A 466 -0.96 -2.53 19.10
N LEU A 467 -0.17 -1.77 18.36
CA LEU A 467 0.39 -2.23 17.08
C LEU A 467 1.24 -3.49 17.24
N LYS A 468 2.04 -3.58 18.30
CA LYS A 468 2.81 -4.78 18.63
C LYS A 468 1.90 -5.98 18.96
N ASN A 469 0.83 -5.75 19.72
CA ASN A 469 -0.10 -6.81 20.14
C ASN A 469 -0.90 -7.41 18.97
N VAL A 470 -1.15 -6.64 17.91
CA VAL A 470 -1.81 -7.15 16.69
C VAL A 470 -0.81 -7.74 15.68
N GLY A 471 0.45 -7.99 16.08
CA GLY A 471 1.46 -8.64 15.23
C GLY A 471 2.09 -7.75 14.16
N LEU A 472 2.12 -6.42 14.37
CA LEU A 472 2.72 -5.45 13.46
C LEU A 472 4.06 -4.87 13.96
N ASP A 473 4.72 -5.57 14.87
CA ASP A 473 5.94 -5.14 15.56
C ASP A 473 7.15 -4.91 14.62
N TYR A 474 7.13 -5.51 13.44
CA TYR A 474 8.15 -5.36 12.41
C TYR A 474 7.99 -4.11 11.53
N LEU A 475 6.82 -3.47 11.49
CA LEU A 475 6.59 -2.27 10.69
C LEU A 475 7.35 -1.06 11.25
N THR A 476 7.60 -0.08 10.37
CA THR A 476 8.11 1.25 10.74
C THR A 476 7.00 2.29 10.63
N LEU A 477 7.05 3.35 11.45
CA LEU A 477 6.08 4.45 11.37
C LEU A 477 6.18 5.25 10.06
N SER A 478 7.38 5.28 9.45
CA SER A 478 7.66 5.95 8.17
C SER A 478 7.11 5.20 6.95
N ARG A 479 6.79 3.90 7.08
CA ARG A 479 6.33 3.06 5.97
C ARG A 479 5.07 3.65 5.33
N SER A 480 5.09 3.81 4.01
CA SER A 480 3.94 4.31 3.25
C SER A 480 2.74 3.38 3.35
N ALA A 481 1.55 3.93 3.62
CA ALA A 481 0.31 3.18 3.73
C ALA A 481 -0.07 2.44 2.43
N GLY A 482 0.32 2.98 1.27
CA GLY A 482 0.09 2.33 -0.03
C GLY A 482 0.91 1.06 -0.28
N THR A 483 1.93 0.78 0.56
CA THR A 483 2.76 -0.44 0.48
C THR A 483 2.31 -1.55 1.43
N LEU A 484 1.28 -1.29 2.22
CA LEU A 484 0.74 -2.26 3.18
C LEU A 484 -0.10 -3.31 2.46
N SER A 485 -0.05 -4.55 2.93
CA SER A 485 -1.02 -5.56 2.56
C SER A 485 -2.40 -5.21 3.13
N GLY A 486 -3.47 -5.81 2.58
CA GLY A 486 -4.83 -5.61 3.10
C GLY A 486 -4.95 -5.95 4.59
N GLY A 487 -4.38 -7.07 5.01
CA GLY A 487 -4.36 -7.50 6.41
C GLY A 487 -3.53 -6.57 7.32
N GLU A 488 -2.37 -6.05 6.86
CA GLU A 488 -1.60 -5.05 7.63
C GLU A 488 -2.40 -3.77 7.85
N ALA A 489 -3.05 -3.25 6.80
CA ALA A 489 -3.87 -2.04 6.89
C ALA A 489 -5.08 -2.22 7.82
N GLN A 490 -5.74 -3.38 7.77
CA GLN A 490 -6.85 -3.73 8.65
C GLN A 490 -6.41 -3.80 10.11
N ARG A 491 -5.28 -4.46 10.42
CA ARG A 491 -4.75 -4.54 11.78
C ARG A 491 -4.28 -3.19 12.33
N ILE A 492 -3.78 -2.29 11.49
CA ILE A 492 -3.49 -0.91 11.90
C ILE A 492 -4.77 -0.21 12.37
N ARG A 493 -5.88 -0.34 11.62
CA ARG A 493 -7.17 0.23 12.03
C ARG A 493 -7.67 -0.41 13.32
N LEU A 494 -7.57 -1.74 13.43
CA LEU A 494 -7.93 -2.46 14.65
C LEU A 494 -7.14 -1.93 15.85
N ALA A 495 -5.82 -1.78 15.73
CA ALA A 495 -4.97 -1.24 16.78
C ALA A 495 -5.37 0.19 17.17
N THR A 496 -5.74 1.04 16.19
CA THR A 496 -6.21 2.41 16.44
C THR A 496 -7.54 2.39 17.20
N GLN A 497 -8.46 1.49 16.87
CA GLN A 497 -9.75 1.37 17.58
C GLN A 497 -9.59 0.82 19.00
N ILE A 498 -8.71 -0.17 19.20
CA ILE A 498 -8.36 -0.64 20.55
C ILE A 498 -7.83 0.52 21.41
N GLY A 499 -6.98 1.36 20.81
CA GLY A 499 -6.40 2.53 21.47
C GLY A 499 -7.41 3.60 21.89
N SER A 500 -8.60 3.64 21.28
CA SER A 500 -9.66 4.59 21.64
C SER A 500 -10.34 4.27 22.98
N ASN A 501 -10.16 3.06 23.52
CA ASN A 501 -10.79 2.57 24.74
C ASN A 501 -12.32 2.78 24.79
N LEU A 502 -12.99 2.73 23.64
CA LEU A 502 -14.46 2.83 23.58
C LEU A 502 -15.10 1.58 24.20
N SER A 503 -16.19 1.77 24.92
CA SER A 503 -17.01 0.71 25.50
C SER A 503 -18.46 0.82 25.05
N GLY A 504 -19.19 -0.31 25.06
CA GLY A 504 -20.59 -0.34 24.63
C GLY A 504 -20.77 -0.22 23.11
N VAL A 505 -19.76 -0.51 22.33
CA VAL A 505 -19.75 -0.45 20.86
C VAL A 505 -19.84 -1.86 20.26
N MET A 506 -20.48 -1.99 19.11
CA MET A 506 -20.45 -3.20 18.31
C MET A 506 -19.40 -3.07 17.20
N TYR A 507 -18.32 -3.85 17.29
CA TYR A 507 -17.30 -3.93 16.24
C TYR A 507 -17.59 -5.08 15.29
N ILE A 508 -17.55 -4.80 13.99
CA ILE A 508 -17.72 -5.81 12.94
C ILE A 508 -16.44 -5.89 12.12
N LEU A 509 -15.82 -7.08 12.12
CA LEU A 509 -14.52 -7.33 11.49
C LEU A 509 -14.67 -8.35 10.37
N ASP A 510 -13.97 -8.10 9.25
CA ASP A 510 -13.93 -8.99 8.09
C ASP A 510 -12.58 -9.71 8.04
N GLU A 511 -12.54 -10.98 8.37
CA GLU A 511 -11.37 -11.86 8.29
C GLU A 511 -10.07 -11.23 8.86
N PRO A 512 -10.04 -10.82 10.14
CA PRO A 512 -8.88 -10.12 10.70
C PRO A 512 -7.63 -11.00 10.83
N SER A 513 -7.74 -12.34 10.76
CA SER A 513 -6.63 -13.31 10.79
C SER A 513 -5.89 -13.43 9.46
N ILE A 514 -6.34 -12.75 8.41
CA ILE A 514 -5.83 -12.89 7.05
C ILE A 514 -4.32 -12.60 6.96
N GLY A 515 -3.56 -13.47 6.28
CA GLY A 515 -2.12 -13.33 6.11
C GLY A 515 -1.31 -13.44 7.43
N LEU A 516 -1.92 -13.95 8.50
CA LEU A 516 -1.24 -14.19 9.76
C LEU A 516 -0.71 -15.63 9.85
N HIS A 517 0.49 -15.76 10.38
CA HIS A 517 0.98 -17.02 10.89
C HIS A 517 0.22 -17.37 12.19
N GLN A 518 0.03 -18.66 12.51
CA GLN A 518 -0.74 -19.10 13.67
C GLN A 518 -0.27 -18.46 14.99
N ARG A 519 1.05 -18.30 15.18
CA ARG A 519 1.62 -17.58 16.33
C ARG A 519 1.11 -16.14 16.47
N ASP A 520 0.98 -15.43 15.35
CA ASP A 520 0.54 -14.03 15.35
C ASP A 520 -0.99 -13.95 15.50
N ASN A 521 -1.73 -14.98 15.05
CA ASN A 521 -3.15 -15.13 15.24
C ASN A 521 -3.53 -15.27 16.73
N ASP A 522 -2.77 -16.03 17.53
CA ASP A 522 -2.98 -16.12 18.98
C ASP A 522 -2.93 -14.76 19.68
N ARG A 523 -2.03 -13.87 19.24
CA ARG A 523 -1.91 -12.49 19.74
C ARG A 523 -3.12 -11.64 19.33
N LEU A 524 -3.59 -11.81 18.10
CA LEU A 524 -4.79 -11.13 17.62
C LEU A 524 -6.02 -11.54 18.43
N ILE A 525 -6.26 -12.83 18.63
CA ILE A 525 -7.38 -13.35 19.43
C ILE A 525 -7.33 -12.80 20.86
N SER A 526 -6.13 -12.77 21.48
CA SER A 526 -5.96 -12.16 22.80
C SER A 526 -6.35 -10.68 22.82
N SER A 527 -6.05 -9.94 21.74
CA SER A 527 -6.42 -8.52 21.61
C SER A 527 -7.93 -8.34 21.42
N LEU A 528 -8.58 -9.19 20.63
CA LEU A 528 -10.04 -9.20 20.47
C LEU A 528 -10.74 -9.51 21.79
N LYS A 529 -10.24 -10.47 22.56
CA LYS A 529 -10.80 -10.79 23.89
C LYS A 529 -10.68 -9.59 24.85
N LYS A 530 -9.57 -8.85 24.82
CA LYS A 530 -9.43 -7.61 25.62
C LYS A 530 -10.47 -6.55 25.22
N MET A 531 -10.72 -6.37 23.91
CA MET A 531 -11.79 -5.45 23.46
C MET A 531 -13.17 -5.88 23.97
N ARG A 532 -13.47 -7.17 23.90
CA ARG A 532 -14.71 -7.74 24.46
C ARG A 532 -14.82 -7.43 25.97
N ASP A 533 -13.75 -7.67 26.72
CA ASP A 533 -13.72 -7.52 28.17
C ASP A 533 -13.89 -6.03 28.62
N LEU A 534 -13.71 -5.07 27.69
CA LEU A 534 -14.07 -3.66 27.89
C LEU A 534 -15.59 -3.39 27.74
N GLY A 535 -16.43 -4.41 27.56
CA GLY A 535 -17.87 -4.28 27.39
C GLY A 535 -18.29 -3.99 25.94
N ASN A 536 -17.55 -4.50 24.96
CA ASN A 536 -17.90 -4.38 23.54
C ASN A 536 -18.42 -5.70 22.97
N SER A 537 -19.35 -5.61 22.03
CA SER A 537 -19.79 -6.75 21.23
C SER A 537 -18.92 -6.87 19.98
N LEU A 538 -18.28 -8.02 19.78
CA LEU A 538 -17.43 -8.27 18.62
C LEU A 538 -18.09 -9.28 17.69
N ILE A 539 -18.36 -8.88 16.45
CA ILE A 539 -18.87 -9.75 15.39
C ILE A 539 -17.77 -9.91 14.35
N VAL A 540 -17.27 -11.12 14.19
CA VAL A 540 -16.12 -11.41 13.31
C VAL A 540 -16.57 -12.39 12.25
N VAL A 541 -16.43 -12.03 10.98
CA VAL A 541 -16.54 -12.98 9.87
C VAL A 541 -15.19 -13.69 9.75
N GLU A 542 -15.15 -15.01 9.95
CA GLU A 542 -13.90 -15.75 10.02
C GLU A 542 -13.99 -17.19 9.51
N HIS A 543 -12.82 -17.69 9.10
CA HIS A 543 -12.64 -19.06 8.61
C HIS A 543 -11.49 -19.80 9.34
N ASP A 544 -10.75 -19.12 10.19
CA ASP A 544 -9.65 -19.71 10.95
C ASP A 544 -10.16 -20.60 12.10
N ASP A 545 -9.69 -21.85 12.14
CA ASP A 545 -10.14 -22.86 13.09
C ASP A 545 -9.91 -22.45 14.55
N GLU A 546 -8.75 -21.81 14.85
CA GLU A 546 -8.39 -21.43 16.20
C GLU A 546 -9.25 -20.28 16.70
N THR A 547 -9.51 -19.29 15.84
CA THR A 547 -10.43 -18.17 16.14
C THR A 547 -11.84 -18.67 16.39
N MET A 548 -12.31 -19.63 15.60
CA MET A 548 -13.63 -20.25 15.78
C MET A 548 -13.74 -21.02 17.10
N LYS A 549 -12.71 -21.80 17.47
CA LYS A 549 -12.68 -22.57 18.73
C LYS A 549 -12.61 -21.68 19.96
N GLN A 550 -11.97 -20.52 19.85
CA GLN A 550 -11.80 -19.57 20.96
C GLN A 550 -12.89 -18.51 21.06
N ALA A 551 -13.89 -18.53 20.15
CA ALA A 551 -15.06 -17.66 20.18
C ALA A 551 -16.00 -18.01 21.36
N ASP A 552 -16.75 -17.03 21.84
CA ASP A 552 -17.81 -17.25 22.83
C ASP A 552 -19.09 -17.82 22.18
N TYR A 553 -19.31 -17.48 20.90
CA TYR A 553 -20.50 -17.88 20.15
C TYR A 553 -20.18 -18.00 18.65
N LEU A 554 -20.69 -19.05 18.00
CA LEU A 554 -20.55 -19.29 16.57
C LEU A 554 -21.92 -19.23 15.87
N VAL A 555 -21.92 -18.67 14.66
CA VAL A 555 -23.04 -18.70 13.72
C VAL A 555 -22.54 -19.29 12.41
N ASP A 556 -22.98 -20.51 12.07
CA ASP A 556 -22.61 -21.20 10.84
C ASP A 556 -23.65 -20.97 9.75
N MET A 557 -23.24 -20.35 8.64
CA MET A 557 -24.11 -19.99 7.50
C MET A 557 -23.98 -21.02 6.37
N GLY A 558 -25.12 -21.41 5.79
CA GLY A 558 -25.12 -22.42 4.73
C GLY A 558 -26.49 -22.63 4.12
N PRO A 559 -26.81 -23.88 3.65
CA PRO A 559 -25.91 -25.03 3.51
C PRO A 559 -24.95 -24.94 2.30
N GLY A 560 -25.16 -24.02 1.37
CA GLY A 560 -24.37 -23.84 0.16
C GLY A 560 -24.02 -22.37 -0.09
N ALA A 561 -23.67 -22.04 -1.33
CA ALA A 561 -23.31 -20.71 -1.78
C ALA A 561 -24.42 -20.08 -2.65
N GLY A 562 -24.49 -18.74 -2.71
CA GLY A 562 -25.46 -18.00 -3.53
C GLY A 562 -26.91 -18.36 -3.21
N ALA A 563 -27.70 -18.73 -4.22
CA ALA A 563 -29.12 -19.11 -4.06
C ALA A 563 -29.33 -20.31 -3.14
N TYR A 564 -28.33 -21.17 -2.96
CA TYR A 564 -28.39 -22.33 -2.06
C TYR A 564 -27.91 -22.04 -0.64
N GLY A 565 -27.40 -20.83 -0.38
CA GLY A 565 -26.97 -20.32 0.93
C GLY A 565 -28.08 -19.57 1.65
N GLY A 566 -27.69 -18.66 2.53
CA GLY A 566 -28.56 -17.69 3.20
C GLY A 566 -29.37 -18.22 4.37
N LYS A 567 -28.99 -19.35 4.96
CA LYS A 567 -29.65 -19.93 6.15
C LYS A 567 -28.65 -20.11 7.29
N VAL A 568 -29.11 -19.99 8.51
CA VAL A 568 -28.35 -20.38 9.71
C VAL A 568 -28.44 -21.90 9.88
N MET A 569 -27.29 -22.58 9.79
CA MET A 569 -27.20 -24.04 9.93
C MET A 569 -27.04 -24.46 11.38
N ALA A 570 -26.29 -23.69 12.15
CA ALA A 570 -26.08 -23.86 13.58
C ALA A 570 -25.76 -22.52 14.22
N ALA A 571 -26.16 -22.31 15.45
CA ALA A 571 -25.81 -21.16 16.28
C ALA A 571 -25.71 -21.62 17.73
N GLY A 572 -24.64 -21.23 18.43
CA GLY A 572 -24.38 -21.67 19.82
C GLY A 572 -22.88 -21.54 20.16
N THR A 573 -22.49 -22.18 21.26
CA THR A 573 -21.06 -22.28 21.61
C THR A 573 -20.30 -23.14 20.56
N PRO A 574 -18.98 -23.02 20.45
CA PRO A 574 -18.21 -23.87 19.53
C PRO A 574 -18.48 -25.37 19.71
N GLU A 575 -18.65 -25.82 20.96
CA GLU A 575 -18.94 -27.23 21.30
C GLU A 575 -20.34 -27.68 20.81
N GLU A 576 -21.34 -26.79 20.88
CA GLU A 576 -22.70 -27.06 20.38
C GLU A 576 -22.69 -27.17 18.86
N VAL A 577 -21.97 -26.27 18.17
CA VAL A 577 -21.82 -26.28 16.71
C VAL A 577 -21.09 -27.52 16.22
N MET A 578 -20.00 -27.95 16.92
CA MET A 578 -19.26 -29.17 16.61
C MET A 578 -20.10 -30.45 16.73
N LYS A 579 -21.11 -30.44 17.60
CA LYS A 579 -22.04 -31.58 17.77
C LYS A 579 -23.14 -31.62 16.71
N ASN A 580 -23.45 -30.50 16.08
CA ASN A 580 -24.52 -30.39 15.10
C ASN A 580 -24.15 -31.06 13.76
N PRO A 581 -24.82 -32.15 13.34
CA PRO A 581 -24.48 -32.85 12.10
C PRO A 581 -24.82 -32.05 10.82
N LYS A 582 -25.66 -31.03 10.91
CA LYS A 582 -26.00 -30.16 9.78
C LYS A 582 -24.95 -29.08 9.51
N SER A 583 -24.10 -28.80 10.50
CA SER A 583 -23.00 -27.81 10.37
C SER A 583 -21.81 -28.43 9.67
N LEU A 584 -21.49 -27.93 8.49
CA LEU A 584 -20.28 -28.33 7.77
C LEU A 584 -19.03 -27.87 8.51
N THR A 585 -19.03 -26.64 9.00
CA THR A 585 -17.97 -26.07 9.85
C THR A 585 -17.75 -26.93 11.10
N GLY A 586 -18.83 -27.30 11.79
CA GLY A 586 -18.78 -28.19 12.97
C GLY A 586 -18.17 -29.55 12.68
N GLN A 587 -18.41 -30.12 11.49
CA GLN A 587 -17.79 -31.38 11.07
C GLN A 587 -16.28 -31.28 10.89
N TYR A 588 -15.77 -30.13 10.34
CA TYR A 588 -14.33 -29.88 10.23
C TYR A 588 -13.69 -29.59 11.59
N LEU A 589 -14.28 -28.72 12.40
CA LEU A 589 -13.77 -28.39 13.73
C LEU A 589 -13.70 -29.61 14.68
N SER A 590 -14.66 -30.54 14.57
CA SER A 590 -14.66 -31.77 15.35
C SER A 590 -13.75 -32.86 14.79
N GLY A 591 -13.14 -32.69 13.62
CA GLY A 591 -12.31 -33.70 12.95
C GLY A 591 -13.09 -34.86 12.30
N LYS A 592 -14.42 -34.77 12.20
CA LYS A 592 -15.24 -35.74 11.43
C LYS A 592 -14.98 -35.65 9.93
N LYS A 593 -14.69 -34.46 9.44
CA LYS A 593 -14.16 -34.19 8.10
C LYS A 593 -12.77 -33.57 8.22
N ILE A 594 -11.89 -33.90 7.28
CA ILE A 594 -10.54 -33.35 7.19
C ILE A 594 -10.19 -33.07 5.72
N VAL A 595 -9.19 -32.22 5.50
CA VAL A 595 -8.43 -32.17 4.27
C VAL A 595 -7.37 -33.28 4.35
N PRO A 596 -7.41 -34.31 3.49
CA PRO A 596 -6.50 -35.46 3.60
C PRO A 596 -5.04 -35.06 3.37
N VAL A 597 -4.12 -35.78 4.00
CA VAL A 597 -2.68 -35.59 3.84
C VAL A 597 -2.15 -36.57 2.78
N PRO A 598 -1.38 -36.12 1.76
CA PRO A 598 -0.73 -37.03 0.83
C PRO A 598 0.23 -38.00 1.55
N LEU A 599 -0.02 -39.30 1.44
CA LEU A 599 0.83 -40.35 2.09
C LEU A 599 2.18 -40.50 1.37
N LYS A 600 2.30 -40.04 0.11
CA LYS A 600 3.55 -40.06 -0.66
C LYS A 600 3.78 -38.67 -1.23
N ARG A 601 4.98 -38.13 -1.00
CA ARG A 601 5.39 -36.84 -1.59
C ARG A 601 6.00 -37.04 -2.97
N ARG A 602 5.74 -36.10 -3.92
CA ARG A 602 6.34 -36.14 -5.25
C ARG A 602 7.84 -35.91 -5.18
N LYS A 603 8.60 -36.70 -5.94
CA LYS A 603 10.08 -36.54 -6.03
C LYS A 603 10.47 -35.33 -6.90
N GLY A 604 9.56 -34.83 -7.75
CA GLY A 604 9.84 -33.82 -8.76
C GLY A 604 10.63 -34.36 -9.94
N ASN A 605 11.06 -33.47 -10.82
CA ASN A 605 11.79 -33.83 -12.06
C ASN A 605 13.33 -33.76 -11.89
N GLY A 606 13.86 -33.61 -10.69
CA GLY A 606 15.29 -33.50 -10.39
C GLY A 606 15.94 -32.17 -10.74
N LYS A 607 15.21 -31.25 -11.37
CA LYS A 607 15.68 -29.90 -11.69
C LYS A 607 15.25 -28.90 -10.63
N LYS A 608 15.97 -27.78 -10.52
CA LYS A 608 15.66 -26.70 -9.57
C LYS A 608 15.99 -25.32 -10.12
N ILE A 609 15.33 -24.30 -9.59
CA ILE A 609 15.72 -22.91 -9.69
C ILE A 609 16.43 -22.53 -8.41
N THR A 610 17.61 -21.92 -8.50
CA THR A 610 18.38 -21.46 -7.35
C THR A 610 18.51 -19.95 -7.40
N VAL A 611 18.02 -19.25 -6.38
CA VAL A 611 18.28 -17.83 -6.12
C VAL A 611 19.43 -17.75 -5.12
N THR A 612 20.49 -17.01 -5.45
CA THR A 612 21.67 -16.88 -4.60
C THR A 612 21.85 -15.43 -4.18
N GLY A 613 22.13 -15.21 -2.90
CA GLY A 613 22.47 -13.90 -2.40
C GLY A 613 21.32 -12.93 -2.38
N ALA A 614 20.11 -13.36 -2.03
CA ALA A 614 18.94 -12.50 -1.89
C ALA A 614 19.10 -11.60 -0.65
N ALA A 615 19.15 -10.26 -0.86
CA ALA A 615 19.47 -9.26 0.17
C ALA A 615 18.60 -8.00 0.08
N GLU A 616 17.40 -8.10 -0.46
CA GLU A 616 16.44 -6.99 -0.49
C GLU A 616 15.67 -6.90 0.82
N ASN A 617 15.36 -5.68 1.26
CA ASN A 617 14.66 -5.39 2.51
C ASN A 617 15.34 -6.06 3.72
N ASN A 618 14.63 -6.96 4.41
CA ASN A 618 15.14 -7.66 5.59
C ASN A 618 15.89 -8.97 5.29
N LEU A 619 15.99 -9.41 4.02
CA LEU A 619 16.67 -10.64 3.66
C LEU A 619 18.19 -10.57 3.90
N LYS A 620 18.76 -11.60 4.54
CA LYS A 620 20.15 -11.62 5.00
C LYS A 620 21.05 -12.45 4.08
N ASP A 621 21.21 -12.01 2.82
CA ASP A 621 22.07 -12.64 1.80
C ASP A 621 21.79 -14.15 1.65
N ILE A 622 20.50 -14.52 1.63
CA ILE A 622 20.08 -15.93 1.64
C ILE A 622 20.18 -16.57 0.26
N SER A 623 20.40 -17.89 0.25
CA SER A 623 20.34 -18.73 -0.96
C SER A 623 19.25 -19.77 -0.80
N VAL A 624 18.37 -19.88 -1.82
CA VAL A 624 17.17 -20.73 -1.75
C VAL A 624 17.01 -21.53 -3.04
N ASP A 625 16.73 -22.82 -2.88
CA ASP A 625 16.42 -23.75 -3.95
C ASP A 625 14.91 -24.00 -4.07
N PHE A 626 14.41 -23.92 -5.31
CA PHE A 626 13.01 -24.20 -5.66
C PHE A 626 12.99 -25.44 -6.58
N PRO A 627 12.72 -26.64 -6.06
CA PRO A 627 12.68 -27.87 -6.85
C PRO A 627 11.49 -27.86 -7.82
N LEU A 628 11.72 -28.22 -9.10
CA LEU A 628 10.71 -28.20 -10.15
C LEU A 628 9.86 -29.48 -10.19
N GLY A 629 8.62 -29.36 -10.72
CA GLY A 629 7.64 -30.45 -10.76
C GLY A 629 7.10 -30.82 -9.36
N LYS A 630 7.03 -29.84 -8.46
CA LYS A 630 6.53 -30.01 -7.09
C LYS A 630 5.52 -28.93 -6.71
N PHE A 631 4.74 -29.24 -5.69
CA PHE A 631 3.90 -28.29 -4.96
C PHE A 631 4.75 -27.67 -3.83
N ILE A 632 5.19 -26.43 -4.00
CA ILE A 632 6.09 -25.72 -3.09
C ILE A 632 5.29 -24.72 -2.28
N VAL A 633 5.47 -24.69 -0.97
CA VAL A 633 4.90 -23.67 -0.09
C VAL A 633 6.00 -22.88 0.59
N VAL A 634 5.96 -21.55 0.46
CA VAL A 634 6.81 -20.62 1.20
C VAL A 634 6.00 -20.08 2.37
N THR A 635 6.47 -20.35 3.57
CA THR A 635 5.79 -20.04 4.83
C THR A 635 6.71 -19.31 5.81
N GLY A 636 6.24 -19.04 7.02
CA GLY A 636 6.96 -18.36 8.09
C GLY A 636 6.17 -17.20 8.68
N VAL A 637 6.65 -16.65 9.79
CA VAL A 637 5.98 -15.59 10.54
C VAL A 637 5.73 -14.33 9.70
N SER A 638 4.78 -13.49 10.13
CA SER A 638 4.48 -12.23 9.46
C SER A 638 5.72 -11.33 9.41
N GLY A 639 6.01 -10.72 8.25
CA GLY A 639 7.20 -9.88 8.06
C GLY A 639 8.54 -10.62 7.95
N SER A 640 8.58 -11.96 7.85
CA SER A 640 9.83 -12.74 7.72
C SER A 640 10.57 -12.60 6.39
N GLY A 641 9.94 -11.97 5.37
CA GLY A 641 10.56 -11.73 4.06
C GLY A 641 10.02 -12.58 2.91
N LYS A 642 8.94 -13.36 3.11
CA LYS A 642 8.31 -14.22 2.07
C LYS A 642 8.02 -13.50 0.77
N SER A 643 7.23 -12.42 0.83
CA SER A 643 6.85 -11.64 -0.35
C SER A 643 8.06 -10.93 -0.98
N THR A 644 9.08 -10.59 -0.18
CA THR A 644 10.35 -10.04 -0.71
C THR A 644 11.08 -11.09 -1.53
N LEU A 645 11.22 -12.31 -1.01
CA LEU A 645 11.89 -13.41 -1.72
C LEU A 645 11.14 -13.81 -2.99
N VAL A 646 9.82 -14.03 -2.88
CA VAL A 646 9.01 -14.58 -3.98
C VAL A 646 8.59 -13.49 -4.96
N ASN A 647 7.93 -12.40 -4.48
CA ASN A 647 7.33 -11.41 -5.37
C ASN A 647 8.34 -10.38 -5.89
N LEU A 648 9.26 -9.87 -5.03
CA LEU A 648 10.21 -8.85 -5.43
C LEU A 648 11.45 -9.41 -6.13
N ILE A 649 11.95 -10.58 -5.71
CA ILE A 649 13.17 -11.17 -6.28
C ILE A 649 12.85 -12.25 -7.30
N LEU A 650 12.35 -13.42 -6.87
CA LEU A 650 12.17 -14.59 -7.75
C LEU A 650 11.27 -14.28 -8.95
N LYS A 651 10.06 -13.80 -8.71
CA LYS A 651 9.07 -13.49 -9.74
C LYS A 651 9.59 -12.47 -10.74
N ARG A 652 10.13 -11.34 -10.27
CA ARG A 652 10.64 -10.28 -11.16
C ARG A 652 11.88 -10.71 -11.92
N ALA A 653 12.80 -11.45 -11.30
CA ALA A 653 13.99 -11.98 -11.95
C ALA A 653 13.63 -12.98 -13.04
N LEU A 654 12.67 -13.89 -12.79
CA LEU A 654 12.18 -14.84 -13.80
C LEU A 654 11.42 -14.12 -14.92
N ALA A 655 10.54 -13.17 -14.59
CA ALA A 655 9.80 -12.39 -15.58
C ALA A 655 10.74 -11.58 -16.49
N GLN A 656 11.81 -11.02 -15.95
CA GLN A 656 12.84 -10.33 -16.73
C GLN A 656 13.58 -11.27 -17.68
N LYS A 657 13.92 -12.50 -17.24
CA LYS A 657 14.68 -13.47 -18.04
C LYS A 657 13.83 -14.18 -19.10
N LEU A 658 12.54 -14.42 -18.82
CA LEU A 658 11.66 -15.24 -19.69
C LEU A 658 10.68 -14.39 -20.50
N ASN A 659 10.12 -13.32 -19.93
CA ASN A 659 9.03 -12.57 -20.54
C ASN A 659 9.45 -11.16 -20.98
N ASN A 660 10.74 -10.80 -20.93
CA ASN A 660 11.27 -9.44 -21.21
C ASN A 660 10.53 -8.33 -20.44
N ASN A 661 10.05 -8.63 -19.23
CA ASN A 661 9.38 -7.64 -18.39
C ASN A 661 10.42 -6.65 -17.83
N SER A 662 10.09 -5.37 -17.86
CA SER A 662 10.98 -4.27 -17.44
C SER A 662 11.02 -4.05 -15.91
N ALA A 663 10.21 -4.75 -15.12
CA ALA A 663 10.20 -4.57 -13.66
C ALA A 663 11.53 -5.03 -13.04
N LYS A 664 12.23 -4.11 -12.37
CA LYS A 664 13.52 -4.38 -11.73
C LYS A 664 13.33 -5.34 -10.54
N PRO A 665 14.07 -6.46 -10.47
CA PRO A 665 14.07 -7.34 -9.31
C PRO A 665 14.78 -6.67 -8.11
N GLY A 666 14.43 -7.10 -6.89
CA GLY A 666 15.15 -6.71 -5.67
C GLY A 666 16.59 -7.23 -5.69
N LYS A 667 17.40 -6.83 -4.70
CA LYS A 667 18.84 -7.16 -4.64
C LYS A 667 19.06 -8.67 -4.50
N TYR A 668 19.80 -9.26 -5.44
CA TYR A 668 20.26 -10.65 -5.41
C TYR A 668 21.55 -10.79 -6.23
N LYS A 669 22.35 -11.85 -6.00
CA LYS A 669 23.60 -12.08 -6.73
C LYS A 669 23.38 -12.81 -8.05
N SER A 670 22.65 -13.92 -8.06
CA SER A 670 22.38 -14.69 -9.27
C SER A 670 21.13 -15.55 -9.17
N ILE A 671 20.54 -15.87 -10.35
CA ILE A 671 19.48 -16.87 -10.48
C ILE A 671 19.90 -17.90 -11.52
N LYS A 672 19.83 -19.20 -11.15
CA LYS A 672 20.19 -20.33 -12.03
C LYS A 672 18.99 -21.24 -12.25
N GLY A 673 19.03 -22.04 -13.30
CA GLY A 673 17.98 -23.03 -13.59
C GLY A 673 16.71 -22.48 -14.25
N TYR A 674 16.60 -21.17 -14.51
CA TYR A 674 15.43 -20.55 -15.12
C TYR A 674 15.12 -21.06 -16.55
N LYS A 675 16.11 -21.60 -17.28
CA LYS A 675 15.94 -22.22 -18.61
C LYS A 675 15.17 -23.56 -18.57
N ASN A 676 14.94 -24.12 -17.37
CA ASN A 676 14.19 -25.36 -17.20
C ASN A 676 12.67 -25.13 -17.16
N ILE A 677 12.22 -23.90 -17.15
CA ILE A 677 10.81 -23.51 -17.22
C ILE A 677 10.53 -22.72 -18.50
N GLU A 678 9.33 -22.90 -19.02
CA GLU A 678 8.90 -22.25 -20.26
C GLU A 678 8.31 -20.87 -19.98
N LYS A 679 7.44 -20.77 -18.98
CA LYS A 679 6.71 -19.56 -18.65
C LYS A 679 6.48 -19.43 -17.16
N ILE A 680 6.48 -18.18 -16.67
CA ILE A 680 6.01 -17.83 -15.36
C ILE A 680 4.56 -17.32 -15.44
N ILE A 681 3.70 -17.81 -14.57
CA ILE A 681 2.29 -17.45 -14.45
C ILE A 681 2.04 -16.93 -13.06
N ASP A 682 1.72 -15.65 -12.96
CA ASP A 682 1.46 -14.95 -11.71
C ASP A 682 -0.04 -14.81 -11.48
N ILE A 683 -0.53 -15.31 -10.35
CA ILE A 683 -1.93 -15.31 -9.96
C ILE A 683 -2.07 -14.55 -8.64
N ASP A 684 -2.22 -13.24 -8.74
CA ASP A 684 -2.36 -12.33 -7.62
C ASP A 684 -3.83 -11.97 -7.32
N GLN A 685 -4.08 -11.29 -6.21
CA GLN A 685 -5.41 -10.85 -5.76
C GLN A 685 -5.90 -9.56 -6.46
N SER A 686 -5.18 -9.02 -7.44
CA SER A 686 -5.61 -7.82 -8.15
C SER A 686 -6.90 -8.06 -8.93
N PRO A 687 -7.78 -7.04 -9.07
CA PRO A 687 -9.04 -7.18 -9.79
C PRO A 687 -8.84 -7.66 -11.24
N ILE A 688 -9.75 -8.50 -11.74
CA ILE A 688 -9.75 -8.98 -13.14
C ILE A 688 -10.14 -7.89 -14.15
N GLY A 689 -10.51 -6.70 -13.68
CA GLY A 689 -10.83 -5.53 -14.49
C GLY A 689 -11.18 -4.33 -13.62
N ARG A 690 -11.01 -3.13 -14.18
CA ARG A 690 -11.22 -1.86 -13.47
C ARG A 690 -12.53 -1.15 -13.84
N THR A 691 -13.31 -1.73 -14.74
CA THR A 691 -14.55 -1.13 -15.25
C THR A 691 -15.73 -2.06 -15.02
N PRO A 692 -16.96 -1.54 -14.89
CA PRO A 692 -18.17 -2.35 -14.77
C PRO A 692 -18.43 -3.31 -15.94
N ARG A 693 -17.78 -3.11 -17.09
CA ARG A 693 -17.86 -3.96 -18.29
C ARG A 693 -17.02 -5.24 -18.15
N SER A 694 -16.00 -5.22 -17.34
CA SER A 694 -15.22 -6.42 -17.05
C SER A 694 -16.03 -7.34 -16.16
N ASN A 695 -16.15 -8.60 -16.53
CA ASN A 695 -16.91 -9.61 -15.79
C ASN A 695 -16.31 -11.01 -16.02
N PRO A 696 -16.71 -12.03 -15.24
CA PRO A 696 -16.24 -13.41 -15.38
C PRO A 696 -16.31 -13.94 -16.82
N ALA A 697 -17.42 -13.70 -17.53
CA ALA A 697 -17.64 -14.21 -18.86
C ALA A 697 -16.66 -13.60 -19.89
N THR A 698 -16.36 -12.30 -19.78
CA THR A 698 -15.40 -11.62 -20.67
C THR A 698 -13.97 -11.99 -20.35
N TYR A 699 -13.62 -12.08 -19.07
CA TYR A 699 -12.26 -12.39 -18.63
C TYR A 699 -11.82 -13.81 -19.05
N THR A 700 -12.70 -14.79 -18.91
CA THR A 700 -12.45 -16.19 -19.28
C THR A 700 -12.68 -16.48 -20.78
N SER A 701 -13.02 -15.43 -21.56
CA SER A 701 -13.35 -15.56 -23.00
C SER A 701 -14.49 -16.54 -23.31
N VAL A 702 -15.29 -16.91 -22.33
CA VAL A 702 -16.50 -17.72 -22.52
C VAL A 702 -17.58 -16.92 -23.26
N PHE A 703 -17.62 -15.60 -23.01
CA PHE A 703 -18.58 -14.70 -23.65
C PHE A 703 -18.42 -14.63 -25.17
N ASP A 704 -17.21 -14.81 -25.68
CA ASP A 704 -16.95 -14.85 -27.12
C ASP A 704 -17.66 -16.03 -27.79
N ASP A 705 -17.66 -17.18 -27.14
CA ASP A 705 -18.32 -18.41 -27.65
C ASP A 705 -19.85 -18.29 -27.48
N ILE A 706 -20.33 -17.69 -26.39
CA ILE A 706 -21.77 -17.42 -26.17
C ILE A 706 -22.29 -16.48 -27.26
N ARG A 707 -21.59 -15.37 -27.54
CA ARG A 707 -22.01 -14.43 -28.61
C ARG A 707 -22.01 -15.09 -29.99
N ALA A 708 -21.04 -15.97 -30.27
CA ALA A 708 -21.00 -16.73 -31.50
C ALA A 708 -22.21 -17.66 -31.63
N LEU A 709 -22.62 -18.31 -30.53
CA LEU A 709 -23.80 -19.18 -30.48
C LEU A 709 -25.09 -18.37 -30.74
N PHE A 710 -25.26 -17.21 -30.12
CA PHE A 710 -26.44 -16.36 -30.34
C PHE A 710 -26.52 -15.87 -31.80
N ALA A 711 -25.41 -15.55 -32.43
CA ALA A 711 -25.35 -15.16 -33.84
C ALA A 711 -25.74 -16.31 -34.79
N GLN A 712 -25.72 -17.57 -34.32
CA GLN A 712 -26.13 -18.75 -35.09
C GLN A 712 -27.61 -19.10 -34.99
N THR A 713 -28.36 -18.45 -34.11
CA THR A 713 -29.80 -18.68 -33.96
C THR A 713 -30.55 -18.25 -35.22
N ASN A 714 -31.67 -18.91 -35.50
CA ASN A 714 -32.46 -18.61 -36.71
C ASN A 714 -32.90 -17.15 -36.76
N GLU A 715 -33.34 -16.62 -35.62
CA GLU A 715 -33.80 -15.23 -35.49
C GLU A 715 -32.65 -14.20 -35.71
N ALA A 716 -31.45 -14.46 -35.21
CA ALA A 716 -30.30 -13.61 -35.45
C ALA A 716 -29.90 -13.62 -36.93
N LYS A 717 -29.93 -14.78 -37.58
CA LYS A 717 -29.64 -14.92 -39.01
C LYS A 717 -30.68 -14.19 -39.90
N MET A 718 -31.98 -14.32 -39.59
CA MET A 718 -33.03 -13.63 -40.31
C MET A 718 -32.90 -12.09 -40.24
N ARG A 719 -32.40 -11.56 -39.11
CA ARG A 719 -32.16 -10.14 -38.91
C ARG A 719 -30.76 -9.68 -39.37
N GLY A 720 -29.94 -10.58 -39.91
CA GLY A 720 -28.54 -10.26 -40.30
C GLY A 720 -27.63 -9.88 -39.11
N TYR A 721 -27.92 -10.36 -37.91
CA TYR A 721 -27.16 -10.04 -36.73
C TYR A 721 -25.89 -10.88 -36.66
N THR A 722 -24.75 -10.18 -36.54
CA THR A 722 -23.44 -10.79 -36.36
C THR A 722 -23.06 -10.90 -34.89
N LYS A 723 -21.95 -11.62 -34.59
CA LYS A 723 -21.39 -11.71 -33.23
C LYS A 723 -21.20 -10.34 -32.53
N ALA A 724 -20.96 -9.26 -33.30
CA ALA A 724 -20.77 -7.93 -32.79
C ALA A 724 -22.05 -7.34 -32.15
N ARG A 725 -23.25 -7.72 -32.69
CA ARG A 725 -24.54 -7.26 -32.15
C ARG A 725 -24.75 -7.65 -30.68
N PHE A 726 -24.25 -8.81 -30.28
CA PHE A 726 -24.38 -9.36 -28.92
C PHE A 726 -23.26 -8.91 -27.98
N SER A 727 -22.49 -7.86 -28.36
CA SER A 727 -21.46 -7.27 -27.52
C SER A 727 -21.96 -5.99 -26.86
N PHE A 728 -21.92 -5.91 -25.53
CA PHE A 728 -22.21 -4.66 -24.83
C PHE A 728 -21.07 -3.61 -24.91
N ASN A 729 -19.93 -3.96 -25.52
CA ASN A 729 -18.81 -3.03 -25.74
C ASN A 729 -18.89 -2.29 -27.08
N VAL A 730 -19.70 -2.78 -28.04
CA VAL A 730 -19.74 -2.29 -29.41
C VAL A 730 -21.10 -1.61 -29.68
N LYS A 731 -21.11 -0.52 -30.44
CA LYS A 731 -22.35 0.14 -30.88
C LYS A 731 -23.21 -0.82 -31.72
N GLY A 732 -24.53 -0.62 -31.67
CA GLY A 732 -25.51 -1.36 -32.45
C GLY A 732 -26.37 -2.32 -31.63
N GLY A 733 -25.81 -3.08 -30.65
CA GLY A 733 -26.61 -3.96 -29.79
C GLY A 733 -26.69 -3.53 -28.34
N ARG A 734 -25.81 -2.66 -27.89
CA ARG A 734 -25.78 -2.16 -26.51
C ARG A 734 -26.79 -1.04 -26.27
N CYS A 735 -27.14 -0.83 -25.03
CA CYS A 735 -27.86 0.39 -24.61
C CYS A 735 -26.90 1.60 -24.76
N GLU A 736 -27.32 2.61 -25.54
CA GLU A 736 -26.49 3.79 -25.79
C GLU A 736 -26.58 4.81 -24.63
N ALA A 737 -27.60 4.75 -23.75
CA ALA A 737 -27.69 5.63 -22.58
C ALA A 737 -26.57 5.34 -21.56
N CYS A 738 -26.33 4.06 -21.22
CA CYS A 738 -25.26 3.63 -20.32
C CYS A 738 -24.03 3.08 -21.05
N HIS A 739 -23.98 3.17 -22.38
CA HIS A 739 -22.91 2.63 -23.22
C HIS A 739 -22.56 1.15 -22.95
N GLY A 740 -23.53 0.38 -22.49
CA GLY A 740 -23.39 -1.05 -22.17
C GLY A 740 -22.90 -1.36 -20.75
N ASP A 741 -22.75 -0.37 -19.88
CA ASP A 741 -22.37 -0.59 -18.46
C ASP A 741 -23.52 -1.20 -17.63
N GLY A 742 -24.77 -0.94 -18.03
CA GLY A 742 -25.98 -1.33 -17.27
C GLY A 742 -26.26 -0.45 -16.07
N ILE A 743 -25.28 0.35 -15.68
CA ILE A 743 -25.32 1.29 -14.55
C ILE A 743 -24.81 2.67 -14.99
N ILE A 744 -25.26 3.70 -14.29
CA ILE A 744 -24.78 5.08 -14.47
C ILE A 744 -24.01 5.46 -13.23
N LYS A 745 -22.78 5.94 -13.42
CA LYS A 745 -21.94 6.48 -12.37
C LYS A 745 -22.32 7.92 -12.10
N ILE A 746 -22.73 8.24 -10.90
CA ILE A 746 -22.95 9.61 -10.43
C ILE A 746 -21.73 10.00 -9.60
N GLU A 747 -20.94 10.94 -10.12
CA GLU A 747 -19.74 11.44 -9.42
C GLU A 747 -20.15 12.42 -8.31
N MET A 748 -19.77 12.11 -7.07
CA MET A 748 -20.05 12.92 -5.90
C MET A 748 -18.75 13.59 -5.44
N ASN A 749 -18.65 14.93 -5.54
CA ASN A 749 -17.40 15.68 -5.33
C ASN A 749 -16.71 15.45 -3.98
N PHE A 750 -17.43 15.10 -2.93
CA PHE A 750 -16.90 14.89 -1.57
C PHE A 750 -17.32 13.56 -0.93
N LEU A 751 -18.09 12.75 -1.65
CA LEU A 751 -18.60 11.45 -1.21
C LEU A 751 -18.16 10.37 -2.20
N PRO A 752 -18.19 9.08 -1.82
CA PRO A 752 -17.97 8.00 -2.76
C PRO A 752 -18.96 8.08 -3.93
N ASP A 753 -18.49 7.74 -5.14
CA ASP A 753 -19.32 7.69 -6.32
C ASP A 753 -20.49 6.72 -6.15
N VAL A 754 -21.69 7.12 -6.56
CA VAL A 754 -22.89 6.29 -6.50
C VAL A 754 -23.14 5.65 -7.86
N TYR A 755 -23.47 4.37 -7.87
CA TYR A 755 -23.81 3.61 -9.07
C TYR A 755 -25.27 3.24 -9.04
N VAL A 756 -26.05 3.75 -9.99
CA VAL A 756 -27.50 3.46 -10.11
C VAL A 756 -27.77 2.65 -11.37
N PRO A 757 -28.77 1.74 -11.36
CA PRO A 757 -29.20 1.07 -12.59
C PRO A 757 -29.60 2.08 -13.68
N CYS A 758 -29.24 1.79 -14.93
CA CYS A 758 -29.63 2.64 -16.04
C CYS A 758 -31.16 2.61 -16.23
N GLU A 759 -31.77 3.79 -16.24
CA GLU A 759 -33.22 3.97 -16.39
C GLU A 759 -33.77 3.47 -17.73
N VAL A 760 -32.94 3.47 -18.80
CA VAL A 760 -33.34 3.03 -20.14
C VAL A 760 -33.33 1.50 -20.28
N CYS A 761 -32.25 0.86 -19.85
CA CYS A 761 -32.10 -0.58 -20.01
C CYS A 761 -32.36 -1.38 -18.73
N HIS A 762 -32.66 -0.73 -17.61
CA HIS A 762 -32.89 -1.36 -16.31
C HIS A 762 -31.84 -2.43 -15.95
N GLY A 763 -30.57 -2.13 -16.22
CA GLY A 763 -29.44 -3.03 -15.92
C GLY A 763 -29.16 -4.10 -16.96
N THR A 764 -29.96 -4.27 -18.01
CA THR A 764 -29.82 -5.35 -19.02
C THR A 764 -28.61 -5.15 -19.95
N ARG A 765 -28.04 -3.95 -20.05
CA ARG A 765 -26.89 -3.56 -20.90
C ARG A 765 -27.15 -3.47 -22.40
N TYR A 766 -28.27 -3.98 -22.91
CA TYR A 766 -28.60 -4.08 -24.33
C TYR A 766 -29.85 -3.24 -24.69
N ASN A 767 -30.01 -2.98 -25.97
CA ASN A 767 -31.25 -2.43 -26.50
C ASN A 767 -32.33 -3.53 -26.65
N SER A 768 -33.61 -3.13 -26.77
CA SER A 768 -34.74 -4.03 -26.86
C SER A 768 -34.65 -5.03 -28.02
N GLU A 769 -34.24 -4.58 -29.20
CA GLU A 769 -34.11 -5.42 -30.40
C GLU A 769 -33.11 -6.58 -30.22
N THR A 770 -32.00 -6.36 -29.51
CA THR A 770 -31.02 -7.42 -29.22
C THR A 770 -31.58 -8.41 -28.21
N LEU A 771 -32.40 -7.94 -27.26
CA LEU A 771 -33.01 -8.78 -26.22
C LEU A 771 -34.13 -9.67 -26.76
N GLU A 772 -34.70 -9.39 -27.93
CA GLU A 772 -35.71 -10.24 -28.57
C GLU A 772 -35.09 -11.58 -29.04
N VAL A 773 -33.79 -11.59 -29.41
CA VAL A 773 -33.14 -12.83 -29.84
C VAL A 773 -32.89 -13.75 -28.66
N THR A 774 -33.40 -14.97 -28.73
CA THR A 774 -33.31 -15.97 -27.66
C THR A 774 -32.58 -17.23 -28.11
N TYR A 775 -31.94 -17.90 -27.15
CA TYR A 775 -31.43 -19.26 -27.25
C TYR A 775 -32.01 -20.08 -26.10
N ARG A 776 -32.79 -21.15 -26.38
CA ARG A 776 -33.54 -21.93 -25.39
C ARG A 776 -34.36 -21.04 -24.44
N GLU A 777 -35.13 -20.13 -25.02
CA GLU A 777 -36.01 -19.19 -24.31
C GLU A 777 -35.29 -18.14 -23.43
N LYS A 778 -33.98 -18.03 -23.49
CA LYS A 778 -33.21 -17.05 -22.73
C LYS A 778 -32.52 -16.07 -23.67
N ASN A 779 -32.67 -14.78 -23.41
CA ASN A 779 -31.91 -13.76 -24.13
C ASN A 779 -30.50 -13.60 -23.53
N ILE A 780 -29.64 -12.83 -24.21
CA ILE A 780 -28.23 -12.66 -23.84
C ILE A 780 -28.06 -12.03 -22.45
N SER A 781 -28.94 -11.12 -22.04
CA SER A 781 -28.91 -10.51 -20.70
C SER A 781 -29.29 -11.50 -19.60
N GLN A 782 -30.31 -12.32 -19.84
CA GLN A 782 -30.71 -13.38 -18.92
C GLN A 782 -29.59 -14.41 -18.74
N VAL A 783 -28.87 -14.75 -19.81
CA VAL A 783 -27.69 -15.62 -19.72
C VAL A 783 -26.56 -15.00 -18.89
N LEU A 784 -26.29 -13.70 -19.05
CA LEU A 784 -25.31 -13.01 -18.21
C LEU A 784 -25.71 -12.95 -16.72
N ASN A 785 -27.02 -12.98 -16.43
CA ASN A 785 -27.55 -12.99 -15.06
C ASN A 785 -27.59 -14.38 -14.42
N MET A 786 -27.34 -15.46 -15.19
CA MET A 786 -27.21 -16.81 -14.62
C MET A 786 -25.97 -16.90 -13.74
N THR A 787 -26.06 -17.67 -12.66
CA THR A 787 -24.89 -18.18 -11.97
C THR A 787 -24.07 -19.08 -12.88
N ILE A 788 -22.78 -19.24 -12.62
CA ILE A 788 -21.91 -20.11 -13.44
C ILE A 788 -22.38 -21.57 -13.36
N ASN A 789 -22.92 -22.02 -12.21
CA ASN A 789 -23.54 -23.35 -12.07
C ASN A 789 -24.76 -23.52 -12.98
N GLU A 790 -25.66 -22.55 -13.01
CA GLU A 790 -26.85 -22.58 -13.90
C GLU A 790 -26.42 -22.55 -15.37
N ALA A 791 -25.48 -21.69 -15.72
CA ALA A 791 -24.95 -21.58 -17.06
C ALA A 791 -24.23 -22.88 -17.50
N CYS A 792 -23.50 -23.54 -16.62
CA CYS A 792 -22.83 -24.80 -16.88
C CYS A 792 -23.85 -25.90 -17.29
N LYS A 793 -24.99 -26.00 -16.59
CA LYS A 793 -26.11 -26.89 -16.93
C LYS A 793 -26.81 -26.45 -18.22
N PHE A 794 -27.03 -25.15 -18.39
CA PHE A 794 -27.73 -24.60 -19.56
C PHE A 794 -26.97 -24.89 -20.86
N PHE A 795 -25.64 -24.84 -20.82
CA PHE A 795 -24.76 -25.10 -21.99
C PHE A 795 -24.13 -26.49 -21.97
N GLU A 796 -24.67 -27.47 -21.23
CA GLU A 796 -24.14 -28.84 -21.13
C GLU A 796 -23.88 -29.49 -22.49
N ASN A 797 -24.78 -29.26 -23.45
CA ASN A 797 -24.68 -29.82 -24.82
C ASN A 797 -23.76 -28.99 -25.76
N ILE A 798 -23.09 -27.97 -25.25
CA ILE A 798 -22.14 -27.15 -26.04
C ILE A 798 -20.74 -27.33 -25.43
N PRO A 799 -19.97 -28.35 -25.88
CA PRO A 799 -18.73 -28.76 -25.21
C PRO A 799 -17.70 -27.64 -25.00
N LYS A 800 -17.58 -26.72 -25.98
CA LYS A 800 -16.64 -25.59 -25.90
C LYS A 800 -16.99 -24.61 -24.78
N ILE A 801 -18.26 -24.28 -24.57
CA ILE A 801 -18.74 -23.40 -23.51
C ILE A 801 -18.72 -24.13 -22.18
N HIS A 802 -19.29 -25.36 -22.15
CA HIS A 802 -19.37 -26.18 -20.95
C HIS A 802 -18.00 -26.39 -20.28
N ARG A 803 -16.96 -26.79 -21.06
CA ARG A 803 -15.61 -27.01 -20.55
C ARG A 803 -15.05 -25.76 -19.85
N LYS A 804 -15.24 -24.56 -20.44
CA LYS A 804 -14.76 -23.31 -19.86
C LYS A 804 -15.52 -22.95 -18.58
N LEU A 805 -16.82 -23.19 -18.53
CA LEU A 805 -17.64 -22.97 -17.33
C LEU A 805 -17.27 -23.94 -16.21
N GLN A 806 -17.02 -25.22 -16.56
CA GLN A 806 -16.64 -26.25 -15.61
C GLN A 806 -15.36 -25.90 -14.88
N THR A 807 -14.33 -25.35 -15.54
CA THR A 807 -13.11 -24.89 -14.85
C THR A 807 -13.36 -23.81 -13.82
N ILE A 808 -14.38 -22.96 -14.02
CA ILE A 808 -14.76 -21.95 -13.03
C ILE A 808 -15.52 -22.58 -11.85
N VAL A 809 -16.33 -23.60 -12.12
CA VAL A 809 -17.00 -24.39 -11.07
C VAL A 809 -15.96 -25.15 -10.22
N ASP A 810 -14.97 -25.77 -10.87
CA ASP A 810 -13.91 -26.55 -10.21
C ASP A 810 -13.11 -25.72 -9.20
N VAL A 811 -12.88 -24.42 -9.45
CA VAL A 811 -12.22 -23.51 -8.49
C VAL A 811 -13.19 -22.96 -7.43
N GLY A 812 -14.43 -23.45 -7.36
CA GLY A 812 -15.41 -23.08 -6.33
C GLY A 812 -16.14 -21.76 -6.59
N LEU A 813 -16.18 -21.24 -7.82
CA LEU A 813 -16.86 -19.97 -8.18
C LEU A 813 -18.21 -20.17 -8.88
N GLY A 814 -18.83 -21.35 -8.73
CA GLY A 814 -20.10 -21.68 -9.39
C GLY A 814 -21.28 -20.79 -9.00
N TYR A 815 -21.22 -20.13 -7.85
CA TYR A 815 -22.26 -19.22 -7.33
C TYR A 815 -22.19 -17.80 -7.95
N VAL A 816 -21.09 -17.41 -8.52
CA VAL A 816 -20.88 -16.08 -9.13
C VAL A 816 -21.71 -15.98 -10.41
N LYS A 817 -22.29 -14.80 -10.70
CA LYS A 817 -23.02 -14.58 -11.98
C LYS A 817 -22.04 -14.33 -13.11
N LEU A 818 -22.34 -14.84 -14.31
CA LEU A 818 -21.51 -14.64 -15.51
C LEU A 818 -21.22 -13.16 -15.84
N GLY A 819 -22.23 -12.31 -15.69
CA GLY A 819 -22.16 -10.88 -15.96
C GLY A 819 -21.84 -10.01 -14.74
N GLN A 820 -21.49 -10.60 -13.59
CA GLN A 820 -21.13 -9.84 -12.37
C GLN A 820 -19.95 -8.92 -12.63
N SER A 821 -20.05 -7.65 -12.22
CA SER A 821 -18.94 -6.68 -12.41
C SER A 821 -17.67 -7.15 -11.71
N ALA A 822 -16.54 -7.05 -12.37
CA ALA A 822 -15.23 -7.35 -11.79
C ALA A 822 -14.91 -6.53 -10.53
N THR A 823 -15.49 -5.34 -10.39
CA THR A 823 -15.32 -4.44 -9.25
C THR A 823 -16.04 -4.91 -7.98
N THR A 824 -16.99 -5.84 -8.11
CA THR A 824 -17.73 -6.40 -6.98
C THR A 824 -17.18 -7.74 -6.49
N LEU A 825 -16.19 -8.30 -7.19
CA LEU A 825 -15.52 -9.52 -6.78
C LEU A 825 -14.53 -9.23 -5.63
N SER A 826 -14.47 -10.14 -4.66
CA SER A 826 -13.42 -10.12 -3.63
C SER A 826 -12.05 -10.45 -4.25
N GLY A 827 -10.96 -10.12 -3.53
CA GLY A 827 -9.60 -10.44 -3.98
C GLY A 827 -9.40 -11.93 -4.24
N GLY A 828 -9.90 -12.80 -3.36
CA GLY A 828 -9.84 -14.25 -3.52
C GLY A 828 -10.68 -14.78 -4.70
N GLU A 829 -11.87 -14.20 -4.94
CA GLU A 829 -12.68 -14.55 -6.13
C GLU A 829 -11.98 -14.14 -7.43
N ALA A 830 -11.38 -12.94 -7.47
CA ALA A 830 -10.61 -12.48 -8.61
C ALA A 830 -9.40 -13.38 -8.89
N GLN A 831 -8.68 -13.80 -7.87
CA GLN A 831 -7.54 -14.70 -7.96
C GLN A 831 -7.96 -16.08 -8.48
N ARG A 832 -9.03 -16.69 -7.95
CA ARG A 832 -9.57 -17.96 -8.43
C ARG A 832 -10.09 -17.87 -9.87
N MET A 833 -10.66 -16.72 -10.26
CA MET A 833 -11.06 -16.48 -11.66
C MET A 833 -9.86 -16.45 -12.60
N LYS A 834 -8.73 -15.86 -12.19
CA LYS A 834 -7.46 -15.92 -12.95
C LYS A 834 -6.96 -17.35 -13.09
N LEU A 835 -6.98 -18.11 -11.99
CA LEU A 835 -6.63 -19.53 -12.00
C LEU A 835 -7.49 -20.32 -12.97
N ALA A 836 -8.82 -20.14 -12.93
CA ALA A 836 -9.74 -20.80 -13.87
C ALA A 836 -9.43 -20.46 -15.33
N SER A 837 -9.08 -19.20 -15.63
CA SER A 837 -8.69 -18.78 -16.97
C SER A 837 -7.38 -19.43 -17.46
N GLU A 838 -6.40 -19.63 -16.58
CA GLU A 838 -5.17 -20.34 -16.92
C GLU A 838 -5.40 -21.85 -17.14
N LEU A 839 -6.25 -22.49 -16.33
CA LEU A 839 -6.64 -23.89 -16.45
C LEU A 839 -7.33 -24.23 -17.80
N GLN A 840 -7.92 -23.24 -18.47
CA GLN A 840 -8.53 -23.41 -19.79
C GLN A 840 -7.51 -23.55 -20.92
N LYS A 841 -6.26 -23.13 -20.69
CA LYS A 841 -5.18 -23.19 -21.67
C LYS A 841 -4.52 -24.57 -21.64
N LEU A 842 -4.03 -25.01 -22.78
CA LEU A 842 -3.25 -26.24 -22.86
C LEU A 842 -1.96 -26.07 -22.07
N SER A 843 -1.70 -26.97 -21.13
CA SER A 843 -0.47 -27.00 -20.35
C SER A 843 0.62 -27.75 -21.11
N THR A 844 1.83 -27.20 -21.12
CA THR A 844 3.03 -27.83 -21.69
C THR A 844 3.81 -28.65 -20.64
N GLY A 845 3.38 -28.61 -19.38
CA GLY A 845 4.01 -29.35 -18.27
C GLY A 845 5.30 -28.74 -17.71
N ASN A 846 5.71 -27.55 -18.18
CA ASN A 846 6.94 -26.89 -17.72
C ASN A 846 6.70 -25.43 -17.26
N ASN A 847 5.46 -25.09 -16.86
CA ASN A 847 5.13 -23.76 -16.38
C ASN A 847 5.42 -23.63 -14.89
N PHE A 848 5.73 -22.40 -14.47
CA PHE A 848 5.97 -22.05 -13.07
C PHE A 848 4.86 -21.11 -12.60
N TYR A 849 3.96 -21.61 -11.78
CA TYR A 849 2.85 -20.85 -11.20
C TYR A 849 3.26 -20.25 -9.86
N ILE A 850 2.93 -18.98 -9.64
CA ILE A 850 3.10 -18.28 -8.36
C ILE A 850 1.74 -17.79 -7.89
N LEU A 851 1.35 -18.19 -6.67
CA LEU A 851 0.12 -17.73 -6.01
C LEU A 851 0.47 -17.10 -4.65
N ASP A 852 -0.18 -16.00 -4.34
CA ASP A 852 0.00 -15.30 -3.05
C ASP A 852 -1.28 -15.41 -2.24
N GLU A 853 -1.23 -16.12 -1.11
CA GLU A 853 -2.32 -16.38 -0.16
C GLU A 853 -3.66 -16.76 -0.83
N PRO A 854 -3.71 -17.84 -1.64
CA PRO A 854 -4.92 -18.17 -2.41
C PRO A 854 -6.08 -18.70 -1.57
N THR A 855 -5.88 -18.99 -0.28
CA THR A 855 -6.93 -19.47 0.64
C THR A 855 -7.68 -18.35 1.36
N THR A 856 -7.34 -17.10 1.07
CA THR A 856 -8.00 -15.92 1.62
C THR A 856 -9.52 -15.99 1.41
N GLY A 857 -10.31 -15.87 2.48
CA GLY A 857 -11.77 -15.88 2.43
C GLY A 857 -12.40 -17.25 2.14
N LEU A 858 -11.64 -18.34 2.27
CA LEU A 858 -12.10 -19.69 1.98
C LEU A 858 -12.42 -20.49 3.24
N HIS A 859 -13.57 -21.13 3.23
CA HIS A 859 -13.89 -22.18 4.17
C HIS A 859 -13.04 -23.44 3.87
N THR A 860 -12.78 -24.28 4.87
CA THR A 860 -11.95 -25.49 4.76
C THR A 860 -12.41 -26.44 3.61
N ASP A 861 -13.70 -26.54 3.35
CA ASP A 861 -14.24 -27.31 2.21
C ASP A 861 -13.85 -26.71 0.84
N ASP A 862 -13.85 -25.37 0.74
CA ASP A 862 -13.41 -24.66 -0.46
C ASP A 862 -11.89 -24.80 -0.66
N ILE A 863 -11.10 -24.80 0.43
CA ILE A 863 -9.65 -25.06 0.41
C ILE A 863 -9.35 -26.47 -0.13
N LYS A 864 -10.12 -27.47 0.29
CA LYS A 864 -9.99 -28.83 -0.22
C LYS A 864 -10.15 -28.86 -1.74
N ARG A 865 -11.19 -28.25 -2.29
CA ARG A 865 -11.41 -28.17 -3.74
C ARG A 865 -10.31 -27.44 -4.48
N LEU A 866 -9.84 -26.32 -3.92
CA LEU A 866 -8.70 -25.58 -4.49
C LEU A 866 -7.44 -26.44 -4.53
N LEU A 867 -7.14 -27.19 -3.46
CA LEU A 867 -6.00 -28.09 -3.42
C LEU A 867 -6.10 -29.19 -4.47
N GLU A 868 -7.25 -29.79 -4.71
CA GLU A 868 -7.47 -30.78 -5.75
C GLU A 868 -7.10 -30.22 -7.14
N VAL A 869 -7.48 -28.96 -7.43
CA VAL A 869 -7.12 -28.26 -8.65
C VAL A 869 -5.61 -28.00 -8.77
N LEU A 870 -4.98 -27.52 -7.69
CA LEU A 870 -3.55 -27.21 -7.67
C LEU A 870 -2.70 -28.49 -7.79
N GLN A 871 -3.12 -29.58 -7.15
CA GLN A 871 -2.44 -30.89 -7.24
C GLN A 871 -2.49 -31.43 -8.67
N ARG A 872 -3.66 -31.29 -9.36
CA ARG A 872 -3.81 -31.67 -10.78
C ARG A 872 -2.82 -30.90 -11.69
N LEU A 873 -2.62 -29.59 -11.46
CA LEU A 873 -1.61 -28.82 -12.20
C LEU A 873 -0.19 -29.35 -12.03
N VAL A 874 0.16 -29.79 -10.81
CA VAL A 874 1.48 -30.36 -10.53
C VAL A 874 1.61 -31.75 -11.18
N ASP A 875 0.54 -32.54 -11.17
CA ASP A 875 0.51 -33.86 -11.81
C ASP A 875 0.70 -33.79 -13.33
N GLU A 876 0.31 -32.66 -13.95
CA GLU A 876 0.59 -32.33 -15.35
C GLU A 876 2.06 -31.95 -15.62
N GLY A 877 2.93 -31.96 -14.62
CA GLY A 877 4.35 -31.66 -14.72
C GLY A 877 4.74 -30.22 -14.40
N ASN A 878 3.78 -29.34 -14.08
CA ASN A 878 4.05 -27.95 -13.74
C ASN A 878 4.65 -27.82 -12.32
N THR A 879 5.24 -26.66 -12.02
CA THR A 879 5.64 -26.29 -10.67
C THR A 879 4.68 -25.26 -10.14
N VAL A 880 4.14 -25.49 -8.96
CA VAL A 880 3.24 -24.55 -8.27
C VAL A 880 3.92 -24.09 -6.97
N LEU A 881 4.16 -22.79 -6.87
CA LEU A 881 4.71 -22.13 -5.68
C LEU A 881 3.64 -21.24 -5.07
N ILE A 882 3.41 -21.42 -3.76
CA ILE A 882 2.41 -20.67 -3.01
C ILE A 882 3.06 -20.03 -1.79
N ILE A 883 2.72 -18.77 -1.51
CA ILE A 883 2.96 -18.14 -0.21
C ILE A 883 1.73 -18.42 0.65
N GLU A 884 1.88 -19.10 1.78
CA GLU A 884 0.73 -19.49 2.61
C GLU A 884 1.05 -19.64 4.11
N HIS A 885 -0.04 -19.49 4.89
CA HIS A 885 -0.05 -19.66 6.34
C HIS A 885 -1.04 -20.74 6.81
N ASN A 886 -1.96 -21.12 5.93
CA ASN A 886 -2.97 -22.13 6.25
C ASN A 886 -2.33 -23.52 6.37
N LEU A 887 -2.52 -24.18 7.52
CA LEU A 887 -1.92 -25.47 7.82
C LEU A 887 -2.44 -26.61 6.91
N ASP A 888 -3.67 -26.53 6.40
CA ASP A 888 -4.21 -27.49 5.47
C ASP A 888 -3.49 -27.45 4.11
N VAL A 889 -3.06 -26.27 3.67
CA VAL A 889 -2.22 -26.13 2.48
C VAL A 889 -0.80 -26.58 2.74
N ILE A 890 -0.21 -26.15 3.86
CA ILE A 890 1.17 -26.45 4.25
C ILE A 890 1.37 -27.97 4.37
N LYS A 891 0.46 -28.68 5.03
CA LYS A 891 0.55 -30.16 5.17
C LYS A 891 0.42 -30.91 3.84
N ASN A 892 -0.14 -30.27 2.80
CA ASN A 892 -0.32 -30.85 1.47
C ASN A 892 0.84 -30.56 0.50
N ALA A 893 1.86 -29.78 0.91
CA ALA A 893 3.01 -29.44 0.09
C ALA A 893 3.94 -30.64 -0.14
N ASP A 894 4.63 -30.68 -1.29
CA ASP A 894 5.74 -31.59 -1.54
C ASP A 894 7.07 -31.03 -0.99
N TRP A 895 7.16 -29.70 -0.87
CA TRP A 895 8.36 -29.00 -0.39
C TRP A 895 7.97 -27.70 0.32
N LEU A 896 8.53 -27.49 1.50
CA LEU A 896 8.37 -26.29 2.29
C LEU A 896 9.65 -25.44 2.28
N ILE A 897 9.48 -24.14 2.34
CA ILE A 897 10.54 -23.16 2.61
C ILE A 897 10.02 -22.27 3.72
N ASP A 898 10.57 -22.43 4.92
CA ASP A 898 10.16 -21.65 6.10
C ASP A 898 11.14 -20.51 6.37
N LEU A 899 10.62 -19.28 6.37
CA LEU A 899 11.38 -18.04 6.59
C LEU A 899 11.12 -17.48 7.98
N GLY A 900 12.20 -17.05 8.63
CA GLY A 900 12.12 -16.53 10.00
C GLY A 900 13.48 -16.07 10.51
N PRO A 901 13.74 -16.32 11.82
CA PRO A 901 12.80 -16.85 12.84
C PRO A 901 11.71 -15.85 13.26
N GLU A 902 11.98 -14.53 13.12
CA GLU A 902 11.08 -13.44 13.50
C GLU A 902 10.68 -12.58 12.28
N GLY A 903 9.85 -11.56 12.51
CA GLY A 903 9.56 -10.53 11.52
C GLY A 903 10.60 -9.41 11.49
N GLY A 904 10.63 -8.63 10.39
CA GLY A 904 11.50 -7.46 10.23
C GLY A 904 12.98 -7.78 10.37
N ASP A 905 13.70 -7.00 11.16
CA ASP A 905 15.17 -7.15 11.33
C ASP A 905 15.57 -8.49 11.97
N GLY A 906 14.68 -9.10 12.75
CA GLY A 906 14.89 -10.44 13.34
C GLY A 906 14.64 -11.59 12.37
N GLY A 907 14.06 -11.30 11.19
CA GLY A 907 13.76 -12.25 10.14
C GLY A 907 14.78 -12.32 9.02
N GLY A 908 14.29 -12.68 7.83
CA GLY A 908 15.08 -12.67 6.60
C GLY A 908 16.04 -13.81 6.43
N GLN A 909 15.88 -14.90 7.17
CA GLN A 909 16.69 -16.12 7.09
C GLN A 909 15.81 -17.30 6.70
N VAL A 910 16.41 -18.33 6.10
CA VAL A 910 15.78 -19.63 5.89
C VAL A 910 15.95 -20.42 7.17
N VAL A 911 14.86 -20.75 7.85
CA VAL A 911 14.87 -21.53 9.09
C VAL A 911 14.89 -23.01 8.79
N ALA A 912 14.04 -23.44 7.84
CA ALA A 912 13.95 -24.83 7.43
C ALA A 912 13.55 -24.96 5.95
N THR A 913 14.02 -26.03 5.29
CA THR A 913 13.56 -26.45 3.97
C THR A 913 13.47 -27.96 3.94
N GLY A 914 12.46 -28.51 3.32
CA GLY A 914 12.26 -29.96 3.20
C GLY A 914 10.80 -30.31 2.98
N THR A 915 10.48 -31.58 3.19
CA THR A 915 9.08 -32.02 3.23
C THR A 915 8.39 -31.49 4.50
N PRO A 916 7.05 -31.45 4.54
CA PRO A 916 6.31 -31.04 5.74
C PRO A 916 6.72 -31.83 6.98
N GLU A 917 7.01 -33.12 6.83
CA GLU A 917 7.44 -34.02 7.90
C GLU A 917 8.83 -33.62 8.44
N GLU A 918 9.79 -33.30 7.56
CA GLU A 918 11.13 -32.84 7.93
C GLU A 918 11.10 -31.49 8.64
N VAL A 919 10.31 -30.53 8.14
CA VAL A 919 10.17 -29.20 8.74
C VAL A 919 9.49 -29.27 10.11
N ALA A 920 8.55 -30.19 10.31
CA ALA A 920 7.85 -30.39 11.58
C ALA A 920 8.80 -30.86 12.73
N GLU A 921 9.97 -31.42 12.41
CA GLU A 921 10.97 -31.83 13.41
C GLU A 921 11.99 -30.73 13.76
N VAL A 922 11.98 -29.59 13.02
CA VAL A 922 12.87 -28.44 13.26
C VAL A 922 12.33 -27.58 14.40
N LYS A 923 13.02 -27.59 15.54
CA LYS A 923 12.56 -26.87 16.76
C LYS A 923 12.50 -25.36 16.61
N GLU A 924 13.38 -24.79 15.81
CA GLU A 924 13.43 -23.34 15.53
C GLU A 924 12.32 -22.86 14.58
N SER A 925 11.64 -23.77 13.88
CA SER A 925 10.54 -23.47 12.99
C SER A 925 9.24 -23.33 13.76
N TYR A 926 8.71 -22.11 13.86
CA TYR A 926 7.35 -21.90 14.38
C TYR A 926 6.31 -22.63 13.55
N THR A 927 6.44 -22.58 12.22
CA THR A 927 5.57 -23.34 11.32
C THR A 927 5.60 -24.83 11.64
N GLY A 928 6.80 -25.40 11.84
CA GLY A 928 6.98 -26.81 12.21
C GLY A 928 6.29 -27.18 13.52
N GLN A 929 6.39 -26.32 14.54
CA GLN A 929 5.75 -26.53 15.84
C GLN A 929 4.22 -26.62 15.74
N TYR A 930 3.56 -25.72 14.97
CA TYR A 930 2.11 -25.77 14.77
C TYR A 930 1.68 -26.88 13.81
N LEU A 931 2.53 -27.20 12.83
CA LEU A 931 2.25 -28.24 11.82
C LEU A 931 2.28 -29.66 12.39
N LYS A 932 3.23 -29.96 13.28
CA LYS A 932 3.46 -31.31 13.82
C LYS A 932 2.21 -31.99 14.36
N PRO A 933 1.44 -31.39 15.31
CA PRO A 933 0.23 -32.02 15.84
C PRO A 933 -0.86 -32.23 14.78
N VAL A 934 -0.97 -31.32 13.80
CA VAL A 934 -1.94 -31.44 12.71
C VAL A 934 -1.57 -32.59 11.78
N LEU A 935 -0.29 -32.70 11.38
CA LEU A 935 0.20 -33.81 10.56
C LEU A 935 -0.02 -35.18 11.22
N GLU A 936 0.32 -35.33 12.50
CA GLU A 936 0.15 -36.56 13.23
C GLU A 936 -1.31 -37.00 13.32
N ARG A 937 -2.20 -36.03 13.64
CA ARG A 937 -3.64 -36.28 13.70
C ARG A 937 -4.21 -36.68 12.34
N ASP A 938 -3.96 -35.84 11.33
CA ASP A 938 -4.61 -35.97 10.03
C ASP A 938 -4.03 -37.12 9.19
N THR A 939 -2.77 -37.51 9.39
CA THR A 939 -2.20 -38.72 8.77
C THR A 939 -2.87 -39.99 9.29
N LYS A 940 -3.13 -40.06 10.62
CA LYS A 940 -3.86 -41.17 11.22
C LYS A 940 -5.30 -41.29 10.68
N LEU A 941 -5.98 -40.12 10.57
CA LEU A 941 -7.35 -40.08 10.06
C LEU A 941 -7.41 -40.41 8.55
N THR A 942 -6.47 -39.91 7.75
CA THR A 942 -6.35 -40.21 6.32
C THR A 942 -6.18 -41.73 6.08
N LYS A 943 -5.30 -42.40 6.85
CA LYS A 943 -5.11 -43.85 6.76
C LYS A 943 -6.40 -44.59 7.09
N LYS A 944 -7.16 -44.16 8.12
CA LYS A 944 -8.47 -44.76 8.46
C LYS A 944 -9.48 -44.59 7.33
N LEU A 945 -9.55 -43.43 6.72
CA LEU A 945 -10.48 -43.17 5.61
C LEU A 945 -10.16 -44.01 4.36
N MET A 946 -8.87 -44.28 4.08
CA MET A 946 -8.48 -45.14 2.97
C MET A 946 -8.85 -46.62 3.24
N ASN A 947 -8.52 -47.12 4.41
CA ASN A 947 -8.85 -48.50 4.76
C ASN A 947 -10.37 -48.77 4.78
N SER A 948 -11.18 -47.79 5.20
CA SER A 948 -12.66 -47.91 5.18
C SER A 948 -13.29 -47.86 3.77
N LYS A 949 -12.55 -47.35 2.75
CA LYS A 949 -13.00 -47.39 1.34
C LYS A 949 -12.65 -48.74 0.69
N ASP A 950 -11.48 -49.28 1.00
CA ASP A 950 -11.05 -50.62 0.52
C ASP A 950 -11.92 -51.75 1.08
N ASP A 951 -12.56 -51.55 2.25
CA ASP A 951 -13.52 -52.49 2.84
C ASP A 951 -14.95 -52.40 2.24
N GLN A 952 -15.25 -51.40 1.40
CA GLN A 952 -16.54 -51.14 0.75
C GLN A 952 -16.56 -51.42 -0.77
N GLU A 953 -15.39 -51.60 -1.40
CA GLU A 953 -15.21 -52.14 -2.76
C GLU A 953 -14.97 -53.67 -2.71
#